data_15730082b4553f265197bc54d69b843e
#
_entry.id   15730082b4553f265197bc54d69b843e
#
_cell.length_a   1.000
_cell.length_b   1.000
_cell.length_c   1.000
_cell.angle_alpha   90.00
_cell.angle_beta   90.00
_cell.angle_gamma   90.00
#
_symmetry.space_group_name_H-M   'P 1'
#
loop_
_entity.id
_entity.type
_entity.pdbx_description
1 polymer ?
#
loop_
_entity_poly.entity_id
_entity_poly.type
_entity_poly.pdbx_seq_one_letter_code
_entity_poly.pdbx_strand_id
1 'polypeptide(L)'
;MARLFGGGSLGDSKRESKGSSSLRISSSTAAADLPSPFGQLGVALSDRELRETAYEIFVASCRTIGAKPLAYAPQAERSPSLSPSSASPLQRSLTSADASKMKKTLGIRPSSKKGSPGKEGSPSNSAKKPATVGELMRVQMRVSEQTDSRIRKGLVRIAAGQLGRRVESMVLPLELLQQFKTSDFPDRQEYEAWKTRNLNVLEAGLLVHPLLPLEKSDTASQRLRQIIRGASGKPIETGRNSESMQVLRSAVMSIACRSPDGSSDFCHWADGFPLNLHLYQMLLEACFDDSEDGSIIDEIDEVLELIKKTWVILGINQILHNLCFAWVLFHCFVTTGEADIDLLFAADNQMAEVAKDAKAIKDPDYSKILSSTLSSILGWTEKRLLTYHDTFSASNIENFQGIISLGVSAAKILVEDISNEYRRKRREESDVARSRVDTYIRSSLRTAFAQRMEQADSMRSSKNHDTPTPVLSILAKDIGELARKEKELFSPILRKWHPLAAGVAVATLHSCYGSELRQFLSGATEVTPDTVEVLKAADKLEKDLVHIAVEDSVDSEDGGKSLIREMPPYESDIAIANLVKVWIKTREEGLKEWVDQNLQQENWNPRANMENCAPSATEVLRIINETLDAFFQLPIQMHAMLLPDFLIELDKSLQRYALKVKSGCGTRGSFVPPFPALTRCDIGSKLWKKKEKLQNLPKRGSQVGSTNGDISFALPQLCVRMNSLHYIWTELENLEKKIKTCLRNLESAQADIANGLQIRFEMTVAACHEGILQLCETTAYKVIFHDMSRVLWDALYVGDTASSRIDPFIKEANHILETISNTVHSRVRNRVVTAIMKASFDGFLLVLLAGGPSRAFSRQDSEIIEGDFRSLKDMYLADGDGLPQELVEKAASQVKNVLPLFHTDTESLIERFKRLVTDTYGAASKSRYPLPPTSGNWNFTEANTVLRVLCHRHDEAATRFLKKTYNLPKKL
;
A
#
# COMPACT_ATOMS: atom_id res chain seq x y z
N MET A 1 -14.26 -6.98 3.60
CA MET A 1 -14.83 -8.19 4.20
C MET A 1 -14.55 -8.17 5.69
N ALA A 2 -15.42 -7.50 6.42
CA ALA A 2 -15.44 -7.57 7.87
C ALA A 2 -16.71 -8.32 8.26
N ARG A 3 -16.54 -9.42 8.94
CA ARG A 3 -17.56 -10.09 9.78
C ARG A 3 -17.03 -11.47 10.12
N LEU A 4 -16.68 -11.61 11.38
CA LEU A 4 -16.93 -12.79 12.19
C LEU A 4 -16.22 -12.60 13.54
N PHE A 5 -16.96 -12.10 14.48
CA PHE A 5 -17.16 -12.61 15.83
C PHE A 5 -18.05 -11.60 16.55
N GLY A 6 -19.29 -12.01 16.65
CA GLY A 6 -20.30 -11.30 17.41
C GLY A 6 -20.39 -11.86 18.80
N GLY A 7 -20.74 -11.01 19.72
CA GLY A 7 -21.93 -11.17 20.49
C GLY A 7 -21.71 -11.31 21.99
N GLY A 8 -22.17 -10.34 22.75
CA GLY A 8 -22.36 -10.51 24.17
C GLY A 8 -22.49 -9.17 24.91
N SER A 9 -23.67 -8.72 24.91
CA SER A 9 -24.35 -7.55 25.45
C SER A 9 -24.34 -7.40 26.96
N LEU A 10 -24.54 -6.14 27.39
CA LEU A 10 -25.22 -5.59 28.56
C LEU A 10 -24.40 -5.19 29.79
N GLY A 11 -24.53 -3.92 30.11
CA GLY A 11 -24.55 -3.39 31.44
C GLY A 11 -24.08 -1.95 31.60
N ASP A 12 -25.02 -1.02 31.44
CA ASP A 12 -24.95 0.39 31.80
C ASP A 12 -24.45 0.64 33.23
N SER A 13 -23.60 1.62 33.48
CA SER A 13 -23.91 2.82 34.28
C SER A 13 -22.71 3.69 34.67
N LYS A 14 -22.86 4.98 34.33
CA LYS A 14 -22.46 6.23 35.02
C LYS A 14 -21.00 6.50 35.43
N ARG A 15 -20.49 7.53 34.70
CA ARG A 15 -19.76 8.72 35.13
C ARG A 15 -19.33 8.81 36.61
N GLU A 16 -18.02 9.03 36.82
CA GLU A 16 -17.57 10.26 37.48
C GLU A 16 -16.06 10.51 37.24
N SER A 17 -15.76 11.79 37.09
CA SER A 17 -14.45 12.36 36.79
C SER A 17 -13.56 12.48 38.01
N LYS A 18 -12.26 12.35 37.83
CA LYS A 18 -11.16 13.20 38.31
C LYS A 18 -9.92 12.43 38.77
N GLY A 19 -8.78 12.91 38.37
CA GLY A 19 -7.55 12.74 39.13
C GLY A 19 -6.43 11.99 38.41
N SER A 20 -5.60 12.71 37.73
CA SER A 20 -4.23 12.33 37.40
C SER A 20 -3.54 11.80 38.65
N SER A 21 -3.21 10.51 38.65
CA SER A 21 -2.25 9.96 39.58
C SER A 21 -1.43 8.88 38.86
N SER A 22 -0.16 9.11 38.81
CA SER A 22 0.91 8.20 38.47
C SER A 22 0.60 6.78 38.98
N LEU A 23 0.29 5.86 38.03
CA LEU A 23 0.14 4.45 38.34
C LEU A 23 1.53 3.86 38.63
N ARG A 24 1.86 3.79 39.91
CA ARG A 24 2.77 2.76 40.43
C ARG A 24 2.06 1.43 40.20
N ILE A 25 2.47 0.67 39.20
CA ILE A 25 2.07 -0.72 39.00
C ILE A 25 2.64 -1.49 40.21
N SER A 26 1.76 -1.93 41.07
CA SER A 26 2.11 -2.76 42.21
C SER A 26 2.65 -4.10 41.70
N SER A 27 3.84 -4.46 42.18
CA SER A 27 4.59 -5.69 41.89
C SER A 27 3.85 -7.01 42.18
N SER A 28 2.61 -6.96 42.68
CA SER A 28 1.83 -8.15 43.05
C SER A 28 1.06 -8.79 41.86
N THR A 29 0.93 -8.12 40.72
CA THR A 29 0.18 -8.67 39.56
C THR A 29 1.06 -9.46 38.61
N ALA A 30 2.36 -9.23 38.58
CA ALA A 30 3.28 -9.92 37.64
C ALA A 30 3.57 -11.36 38.05
N ALA A 31 3.60 -11.64 39.34
CA ALA A 31 3.82 -13.01 39.90
C ALA A 31 2.60 -13.93 39.71
N ALA A 32 1.39 -13.40 39.62
CA ALA A 32 0.17 -14.18 39.40
C ALA A 32 0.07 -14.79 37.97
N ASP A 33 0.90 -14.28 37.04
CA ASP A 33 0.84 -14.68 35.61
C ASP A 33 1.84 -15.81 35.26
N LEU A 34 2.69 -16.28 36.18
CA LEU A 34 3.73 -17.28 35.90
C LEU A 34 3.53 -18.52 36.78
N PRO A 35 2.72 -19.51 36.39
CA PRO A 35 2.50 -20.73 37.14
C PRO A 35 3.77 -21.61 37.18
N SER A 36 4.01 -22.28 38.27
CA SER A 36 5.11 -23.24 38.38
C SER A 36 5.02 -24.33 37.28
N PRO A 37 6.12 -24.61 36.59
CA PRO A 37 6.15 -25.63 35.53
C PRO A 37 6.10 -27.06 36.05
N PHE A 38 6.24 -27.24 37.35
CA PHE A 38 6.33 -28.56 38.00
C PHE A 38 4.98 -29.21 38.23
N GLY A 39 3.91 -28.66 37.72
CA GLY A 39 2.55 -29.21 37.81
C GLY A 39 1.81 -28.76 39.08
N GLN A 40 0.54 -29.16 39.21
CA GLN A 40 -0.30 -28.83 40.36
C GLN A 40 -0.23 -29.91 41.39
N LEU A 41 -0.17 -29.53 42.68
CA LEU A 41 -0.04 -30.48 43.79
C LEU A 41 -1.27 -31.38 44.01
N GLY A 42 -2.45 -31.01 43.41
CA GLY A 42 -3.69 -31.77 43.60
C GLY A 42 -4.30 -31.69 44.98
N VAL A 43 -3.62 -30.99 45.89
CA VAL A 43 -4.01 -30.77 47.29
C VAL A 43 -3.75 -29.31 47.63
N ALA A 44 -4.59 -28.69 48.44
CA ALA A 44 -4.43 -27.32 48.92
C ALA A 44 -3.33 -27.26 49.96
N LEU A 45 -2.15 -26.77 49.61
CA LEU A 45 -1.04 -26.43 50.48
C LEU A 45 -0.70 -24.96 50.23
N SER A 46 -0.68 -24.16 51.27
CA SER A 46 -0.23 -22.75 51.20
C SER A 46 1.28 -22.66 51.09
N ASP A 47 1.76 -21.53 50.57
CA ASP A 47 3.18 -21.21 50.43
C ASP A 47 3.93 -21.39 51.77
N ARG A 48 3.33 -20.93 52.88
CA ARG A 48 3.86 -21.12 54.25
C ARG A 48 4.00 -22.59 54.59
N GLU A 49 2.99 -23.44 54.33
CA GLU A 49 3.05 -24.86 54.60
C GLU A 49 4.11 -25.60 53.80
N LEU A 50 4.27 -25.19 52.51
CA LEU A 50 5.35 -25.70 51.67
C LEU A 50 6.74 -25.29 52.19
N ARG A 51 6.92 -24.01 52.60
CA ARG A 51 8.18 -23.52 53.19
C ARG A 51 8.53 -24.27 54.50
N GLU A 52 7.58 -24.44 55.41
CA GLU A 52 7.79 -25.21 56.67
C GLU A 52 8.16 -26.67 56.36
N THR A 53 7.50 -27.31 55.38
CA THR A 53 7.80 -28.70 54.96
C THR A 53 9.17 -28.83 54.33
N ALA A 54 9.53 -27.88 53.43
CA ALA A 54 10.86 -27.83 52.82
C ALA A 54 11.96 -27.64 53.86
N TYR A 55 11.72 -26.78 54.88
CA TYR A 55 12.62 -26.61 55.97
C TYR A 55 12.78 -27.84 56.85
N GLU A 56 11.67 -28.59 57.12
CA GLU A 56 11.75 -29.88 57.83
C GLU A 56 12.67 -30.87 57.09
N ILE A 57 12.56 -30.98 55.76
CA ILE A 57 13.43 -31.82 54.94
C ILE A 57 14.88 -31.32 54.95
N PHE A 58 15.09 -30.02 54.87
CA PHE A 58 16.40 -29.43 54.95
C PHE A 58 17.11 -29.76 56.29
N VAL A 59 16.43 -29.56 57.42
CA VAL A 59 16.98 -29.92 58.75
C VAL A 59 17.20 -31.41 58.90
N ALA A 60 16.29 -32.23 58.33
CA ALA A 60 16.44 -33.69 58.34
C ALA A 60 17.67 -34.16 57.54
N SER A 61 17.95 -33.55 56.41
CA SER A 61 19.08 -33.90 55.52
C SER A 61 20.45 -33.47 56.08
N CYS A 62 20.48 -32.39 56.87
CA CYS A 62 21.70 -31.87 57.49
C CYS A 62 22.13 -32.65 58.71
N ARG A 63 21.44 -33.70 59.10
CA ARG A 63 21.81 -34.58 60.21
C ARG A 63 22.92 -35.51 59.86
N THR A 64 24.02 -35.42 60.61
CA THR A 64 25.03 -36.46 60.59
C THR A 64 24.57 -37.61 61.50
N ILE A 65 24.80 -38.88 61.08
CA ILE A 65 24.66 -40.06 61.90
C ILE A 65 25.69 -40.00 62.98
N GLY A 66 25.31 -39.50 64.21
CA GLY A 66 26.18 -39.35 65.35
C GLY A 66 25.99 -38.04 66.07
N ALA A 67 25.07 -38.05 66.99
CA ALA A 67 24.90 -37.26 68.21
C ALA A 67 25.60 -35.88 68.41
N LYS A 68 25.57 -34.95 67.48
CA LYS A 68 25.80 -33.52 67.78
C LYS A 68 24.83 -32.66 67.03
N PRO A 69 24.22 -31.62 67.68
CA PRO A 69 23.44 -30.67 66.99
C PRO A 69 24.30 -29.95 65.94
N LEU A 70 23.71 -29.57 64.76
CA LEU A 70 24.34 -28.71 63.78
C LEU A 70 24.91 -27.46 64.46
N ALA A 71 26.21 -27.47 64.80
CA ALA A 71 26.97 -26.28 65.16
C ALA A 71 27.72 -25.84 63.90
N TYR A 72 27.49 -24.59 63.46
CA TYR A 72 28.33 -23.92 62.53
C TYR A 72 29.69 -23.70 63.15
N ALA A 73 30.76 -24.27 62.60
CA ALA A 73 32.12 -23.94 63.00
C ALA A 73 32.49 -22.57 62.38
N PRO A 74 32.82 -21.58 63.21
CA PRO A 74 33.39 -20.34 62.65
C PRO A 74 34.62 -20.72 61.88
N GLN A 75 34.88 -20.07 60.78
CA GLN A 75 36.04 -20.22 59.91
C GLN A 75 37.33 -20.36 60.70
N ALA A 76 37.85 -21.57 60.82
CA ALA A 76 39.17 -21.78 61.40
C ALA A 76 40.23 -21.45 60.34
N GLU A 77 41.18 -20.64 60.80
CA GLU A 77 42.32 -20.20 60.01
C GLU A 77 43.03 -21.36 59.28
N ARG A 78 43.31 -21.20 58.04
CA ARG A 78 44.07 -22.10 57.19
C ARG A 78 45.47 -22.27 57.73
N SER A 79 45.81 -23.46 58.26
CA SER A 79 47.15 -23.95 58.43
C SER A 79 47.41 -25.14 57.53
N PRO A 80 48.57 -25.22 56.84
CA PRO A 80 48.83 -26.22 55.86
C PRO A 80 49.59 -27.40 56.50
N SER A 81 49.07 -28.62 56.44
CA SER A 81 49.94 -29.80 56.45
C SER A 81 49.22 -31.15 56.17
N LEU A 82 49.63 -31.81 55.10
CA LEU A 82 50.03 -33.21 54.96
C LEU A 82 48.99 -34.36 55.07
N SER A 83 48.67 -34.88 53.87
CA SER A 83 48.86 -36.28 53.45
C SER A 83 47.70 -37.28 53.64
N PRO A 84 47.62 -38.34 52.89
CA PRO A 84 46.39 -38.79 52.26
C PRO A 84 45.94 -40.13 52.76
N SER A 85 44.63 -40.39 52.88
CA SER A 85 44.16 -41.80 52.85
C SER A 85 42.77 -41.87 52.31
N SER A 86 42.65 -42.67 51.25
CA SER A 86 41.50 -43.40 50.72
C SER A 86 40.10 -42.87 51.02
N ALA A 87 39.58 -42.13 50.04
CA ALA A 87 38.19 -41.86 49.89
C ALA A 87 37.69 -42.37 48.55
N SER A 88 36.58 -43.09 48.57
CA SER A 88 35.86 -43.72 47.48
C SER A 88 35.59 -42.82 46.29
N PRO A 89 35.43 -43.36 45.08
CA PRO A 89 35.41 -42.62 43.83
C PRO A 89 34.18 -41.72 43.55
N LEU A 90 33.24 -41.56 44.44
CA LEU A 90 31.98 -40.85 44.23
C LEU A 90 31.95 -39.40 44.72
N GLN A 91 33.06 -38.92 45.22
CA GLN A 91 33.15 -37.50 45.72
C GLN A 91 34.05 -36.60 44.86
N ARG A 92 34.34 -36.96 43.65
CA ARG A 92 35.02 -36.08 42.71
C ARG A 92 34.04 -35.60 41.68
N SER A 93 33.43 -34.46 41.93
CA SER A 93 33.30 -33.41 40.93
C SER A 93 32.17 -32.44 41.25
N LEU A 94 32.35 -31.63 42.24
CA LEU A 94 31.65 -30.34 42.29
C LEU A 94 32.50 -29.42 43.16
N THR A 95 33.61 -29.04 42.56
CA THR A 95 34.53 -28.10 43.19
C THR A 95 33.97 -26.70 43.10
N SER A 96 34.33 -25.87 44.06
CA SER A 96 34.16 -24.43 44.18
C SER A 96 34.27 -23.57 42.88
N ALA A 97 34.49 -24.24 41.75
CA ALA A 97 34.55 -23.62 40.44
C ALA A 97 33.18 -23.15 39.94
N ASP A 98 32.06 -23.83 40.29
CA ASP A 98 30.73 -23.45 39.79
C ASP A 98 30.13 -22.33 40.60
N ALA A 99 30.37 -22.34 41.90
CA ALA A 99 29.98 -21.27 42.80
C ALA A 99 30.81 -19.98 42.58
N SER A 100 32.11 -20.11 42.31
CA SER A 100 32.95 -18.97 41.92
C SER A 100 32.64 -18.41 40.53
N LYS A 101 32.14 -19.22 39.61
CA LYS A 101 31.58 -18.74 38.36
C LYS A 101 30.29 -17.95 38.58
N MET A 102 29.44 -18.39 39.50
CA MET A 102 28.17 -17.73 39.79
C MET A 102 28.38 -16.37 40.47
N LYS A 103 29.27 -16.24 41.43
CA LYS A 103 29.67 -14.93 41.98
C LYS A 103 30.26 -13.99 40.94
N LYS A 104 30.98 -14.52 39.95
CA LYS A 104 31.53 -13.77 38.84
C LYS A 104 30.47 -13.35 37.83
N THR A 105 29.41 -14.18 37.64
CA THR A 105 28.30 -13.92 36.73
C THR A 105 27.30 -12.94 37.31
N LEU A 106 27.07 -13.00 38.65
CA LEU A 106 26.24 -12.06 39.41
C LEU A 106 26.92 -10.70 39.67
N GLY A 107 28.13 -10.47 39.14
CA GLY A 107 28.81 -9.18 39.22
C GLY A 107 29.25 -8.75 40.60
N ILE A 108 29.20 -9.63 41.60
CA ILE A 108 29.46 -9.34 43.00
C ILE A 108 30.97 -9.09 43.17
N ARG A 109 31.35 -7.81 43.27
CA ARG A 109 32.72 -7.42 43.64
C ARG A 109 32.94 -7.63 45.13
N PRO A 110 34.07 -8.22 45.59
CA PRO A 110 34.40 -8.29 46.99
C PRO A 110 34.55 -6.90 47.56
N SER A 111 33.71 -6.55 48.48
CA SER A 111 33.75 -5.26 49.22
C SER A 111 35.04 -5.18 50.04
N SER A 112 35.97 -4.35 49.59
CA SER A 112 37.18 -4.04 50.41
C SER A 112 36.78 -3.16 51.58
N LYS A 113 36.78 -3.73 52.76
CA LYS A 113 36.62 -2.99 54.01
C LYS A 113 37.75 -1.98 54.16
N LYS A 114 37.45 -0.68 53.92
CA LYS A 114 38.25 0.43 54.49
C LYS A 114 37.67 0.76 55.86
N GLY A 115 38.40 0.47 56.87
CA GLY A 115 38.12 0.91 58.24
C GLY A 115 38.25 2.41 58.38
N SER A 116 37.34 3.03 59.10
CA SER A 116 37.49 4.31 59.75
C SER A 116 36.82 4.26 61.12
N PRO A 117 37.45 4.88 62.18
CA PRO A 117 37.06 4.68 63.54
C PRO A 117 36.06 5.73 64.07
N GLY A 118 35.13 5.26 64.86
CA GLY A 118 34.59 5.97 65.98
C GLY A 118 33.49 7.01 65.80
N LYS A 119 32.28 6.61 66.30
CA LYS A 119 31.57 7.44 67.30
C LYS A 119 30.43 6.64 67.93
N GLU A 120 30.43 6.67 69.26
CA GLU A 120 29.41 6.15 70.15
C GLU A 120 28.06 6.88 69.92
N GLY A 121 26.97 6.12 70.21
CA GLY A 121 25.70 6.78 70.43
C GLY A 121 24.47 5.93 70.17
N SER A 122 23.88 5.35 71.20
CA SER A 122 22.48 4.91 71.43
C SER A 122 22.01 3.54 70.93
N PRO A 123 21.35 2.78 71.83
CA PRO A 123 20.91 1.43 71.56
C PRO A 123 19.55 1.46 70.85
N SER A 124 19.59 1.24 69.53
CA SER A 124 18.41 0.80 68.82
C SER A 124 18.41 -0.72 68.71
N ASN A 125 17.25 -1.34 68.88
CA ASN A 125 17.02 -2.80 68.79
C ASN A 125 17.51 -3.32 67.43
N SER A 126 18.80 -3.64 67.35
CA SER A 126 19.32 -4.34 66.14
C SER A 126 19.04 -5.84 66.38
N ALA A 127 18.20 -6.40 65.48
CA ALA A 127 18.08 -7.83 65.28
C ALA A 127 19.47 -8.45 65.21
N LYS A 128 19.73 -9.47 66.01
CA LYS A 128 21.04 -10.18 66.03
C LYS A 128 21.25 -10.79 64.65
N LYS A 129 22.34 -10.52 63.97
CA LYS A 129 22.72 -11.23 62.75
C LYS A 129 22.74 -12.74 63.03
N PRO A 130 22.20 -13.55 62.09
CA PRO A 130 22.19 -15.00 62.27
C PRO A 130 23.62 -15.51 62.39
N ALA A 131 23.80 -16.33 63.41
CA ALA A 131 25.12 -16.83 63.78
C ALA A 131 25.58 -18.04 62.98
N THR A 132 24.64 -18.72 62.33
CA THR A 132 24.91 -19.95 61.54
C THR A 132 24.13 -19.96 60.24
N VAL A 133 24.65 -20.68 59.21
CA VAL A 133 23.97 -20.86 57.94
C VAL A 133 22.60 -21.53 58.12
N GLY A 134 22.45 -22.44 59.04
CA GLY A 134 21.14 -23.04 59.35
C GLY A 134 20.16 -22.07 59.98
N GLU A 135 20.62 -21.08 60.75
CA GLU A 135 19.79 -20.02 61.28
C GLU A 135 19.40 -19.01 60.19
N LEU A 136 20.31 -18.72 59.27
CA LEU A 136 20.06 -17.93 58.13
C LEU A 136 18.97 -18.55 57.24
N MET A 137 19.09 -19.89 56.98
CA MET A 137 18.06 -20.63 56.21
C MET A 137 16.69 -20.61 56.93
N ARG A 138 16.68 -20.70 58.25
CA ARG A 138 15.44 -20.61 59.04
C ARG A 138 14.72 -19.27 58.85
N VAL A 139 15.48 -18.19 58.91
CA VAL A 139 14.96 -16.83 58.74
C VAL A 139 14.40 -16.67 57.32
N GLN A 140 15.15 -17.10 56.33
CA GLN A 140 14.75 -17.01 54.92
C GLN A 140 13.52 -17.89 54.59
N MET A 141 13.43 -19.03 55.21
CA MET A 141 12.22 -19.89 55.08
C MET A 141 11.05 -19.39 55.94
N ARG A 142 11.24 -18.28 56.66
CA ARG A 142 10.22 -17.66 57.56
C ARG A 142 9.69 -18.60 58.61
N VAL A 143 10.55 -19.47 59.15
CA VAL A 143 10.22 -20.46 60.21
C VAL A 143 10.55 -19.88 61.59
N SER A 144 9.57 -19.95 62.50
CA SER A 144 9.77 -19.46 63.86
C SER A 144 10.75 -20.33 64.66
N GLU A 145 11.45 -19.76 65.65
CA GLU A 145 12.36 -20.50 66.55
C GLU A 145 11.65 -21.64 67.29
N GLN A 146 10.41 -21.42 67.64
CA GLN A 146 9.59 -22.46 68.27
C GLN A 146 9.32 -23.65 67.34
N THR A 147 9.00 -23.35 66.09
CA THR A 147 8.79 -24.39 65.06
C THR A 147 10.09 -25.12 64.75
N ASP A 148 11.24 -24.43 64.63
CA ASP A 148 12.53 -25.04 64.42
C ASP A 148 12.93 -25.95 65.62
N SER A 149 12.78 -25.45 66.85
CA SER A 149 13.04 -26.28 68.09
C SER A 149 12.17 -27.56 68.07
N ARG A 150 10.91 -27.44 67.72
CA ARG A 150 9.96 -28.58 67.63
C ARG A 150 10.39 -29.57 66.54
N ILE A 151 10.68 -29.07 65.31
CA ILE A 151 11.19 -29.92 64.21
C ILE A 151 12.44 -30.69 64.68
N ARG A 152 13.40 -30.04 65.28
CA ARG A 152 14.63 -30.69 65.78
C ARG A 152 14.33 -31.75 66.82
N LYS A 153 13.45 -31.47 67.79
CA LYS A 153 13.02 -32.47 68.81
C LYS A 153 12.33 -33.71 68.15
N GLY A 154 11.45 -33.48 67.12
CA GLY A 154 10.80 -34.54 66.36
C GLY A 154 11.80 -35.43 65.62
N LEU A 155 12.71 -34.79 64.92
CA LEU A 155 13.78 -35.49 64.18
C LEU A 155 14.70 -36.30 65.12
N VAL A 156 14.99 -35.84 66.39
CA VAL A 156 15.71 -36.63 67.38
C VAL A 156 14.95 -37.87 67.78
N ARG A 157 13.64 -37.76 68.03
CA ARG A 157 12.78 -38.90 68.30
C ARG A 157 12.70 -39.97 67.18
N ILE A 158 12.65 -39.51 65.93
CA ILE A 158 12.63 -40.38 64.73
C ILE A 158 13.97 -41.15 64.67
N ALA A 159 15.08 -40.40 64.77
CA ALA A 159 16.42 -41.05 64.65
C ALA A 159 16.72 -42.12 65.70
N ALA A 160 16.20 -41.99 66.90
CA ALA A 160 16.35 -43.02 67.88
C ALA A 160 15.65 -44.35 67.51
N GLY A 161 14.69 -44.30 66.58
CA GLY A 161 13.89 -45.49 66.16
C GLY A 161 14.27 -46.11 64.79
N GLN A 162 15.18 -45.50 64.03
CA GLN A 162 15.36 -45.86 62.61
C GLN A 162 16.83 -46.10 62.17
N LEU A 163 17.63 -46.73 62.94
CA LEU A 163 18.95 -47.12 62.51
C LEU A 163 18.84 -48.05 61.23
N GLY A 164 19.30 -47.55 60.10
CA GLY A 164 19.41 -48.30 58.86
C GLY A 164 18.28 -48.15 57.82
N ARG A 165 17.29 -47.26 58.01
CA ARG A 165 16.19 -47.04 57.08
C ARG A 165 16.39 -45.81 56.21
N ARG A 166 15.95 -45.92 54.94
CA ARG A 166 15.93 -44.79 53.98
C ARG A 166 14.85 -43.75 54.35
N VAL A 167 15.21 -42.51 54.37
CA VAL A 167 14.26 -41.40 54.60
C VAL A 167 13.86 -40.83 53.25
N GLU A 168 12.60 -40.93 52.92
CA GLU A 168 12.02 -40.32 51.73
C GLU A 168 11.10 -39.16 52.11
N SER A 169 10.77 -38.25 51.20
CA SER A 169 9.93 -37.09 51.45
C SER A 169 8.56 -37.43 52.04
N MET A 170 8.00 -38.59 51.71
CA MET A 170 6.72 -39.08 52.22
C MET A 170 6.84 -39.84 53.58
N VAL A 171 7.99 -40.39 53.85
CA VAL A 171 8.25 -41.09 55.13
C VAL A 171 8.39 -40.10 56.27
N LEU A 172 8.99 -38.95 56.02
CA LEU A 172 9.22 -37.94 57.05
C LEU A 172 7.91 -37.41 57.68
N PRO A 173 6.89 -36.92 56.93
CA PRO A 173 5.63 -36.46 57.49
C PRO A 173 4.88 -37.58 58.24
N LEU A 174 4.94 -38.81 57.74
CA LEU A 174 4.34 -39.97 58.41
C LEU A 174 4.97 -40.24 59.79
N GLU A 175 6.28 -40.26 59.86
CA GLU A 175 7.01 -40.46 61.11
C GLU A 175 6.80 -39.30 62.08
N LEU A 176 6.79 -38.06 61.60
CA LEU A 176 6.49 -36.89 62.42
C LEU A 176 5.09 -36.97 63.06
N LEU A 177 4.08 -37.38 62.29
CA LEU A 177 2.72 -37.54 62.76
C LEU A 177 2.61 -38.56 63.93
N GLN A 178 3.47 -39.57 63.98
CA GLN A 178 3.51 -40.54 65.03
C GLN A 178 4.31 -40.12 66.28
N GLN A 179 5.25 -39.18 66.17
CA GLN A 179 6.07 -38.76 67.26
C GLN A 179 5.54 -37.58 68.08
N PHE A 180 4.65 -36.75 67.45
CA PHE A 180 4.11 -35.57 68.08
C PHE A 180 2.70 -35.81 68.68
N LYS A 181 2.54 -35.24 69.87
CA LYS A 181 1.24 -35.21 70.56
C LYS A 181 0.77 -33.77 70.75
N THR A 182 -0.50 -33.62 71.11
CA THR A 182 -1.11 -32.30 71.38
C THR A 182 -0.32 -31.46 72.40
N SER A 183 0.29 -32.17 73.39
CA SER A 183 1.15 -31.54 74.40
C SER A 183 2.44 -30.97 73.89
N ASP A 184 2.86 -31.26 72.71
CA ASP A 184 4.09 -30.72 72.13
C ASP A 184 3.85 -29.35 71.45
N PHE A 185 2.57 -28.91 71.41
CA PHE A 185 2.15 -27.66 70.77
C PHE A 185 1.59 -26.68 71.77
N PRO A 186 1.70 -25.36 71.51
CA PRO A 186 1.18 -24.31 72.40
C PRO A 186 -0.34 -24.39 72.54
N ASP A 187 -1.08 -24.71 71.49
CA ASP A 187 -2.51 -24.87 71.52
C ASP A 187 -2.98 -26.04 70.60
N ARG A 188 -4.24 -26.41 70.76
CA ARG A 188 -4.82 -27.50 70.02
C ARG A 188 -5.06 -27.14 68.57
N GLN A 189 -5.28 -25.83 68.18
CA GLN A 189 -5.51 -25.42 66.87
C GLN A 189 -4.21 -25.51 66.04
N GLU A 190 -3.08 -25.12 66.64
CA GLU A 190 -1.77 -25.26 65.96
C GLU A 190 -1.40 -26.75 65.77
N TYR A 191 -1.73 -27.63 66.66
CA TYR A 191 -1.55 -29.05 66.44
C TYR A 191 -2.42 -29.60 65.28
N GLU A 192 -3.72 -29.25 65.20
CA GLU A 192 -4.59 -29.72 64.13
C GLU A 192 -4.16 -29.13 62.79
N ALA A 193 -3.76 -27.85 62.73
CA ALA A 193 -3.23 -27.25 61.51
C ALA A 193 -1.95 -27.95 61.04
N TRP A 194 -1.02 -28.19 61.93
CA TRP A 194 0.22 -28.93 61.66
C TRP A 194 -0.09 -30.37 61.18
N LYS A 195 -1.02 -31.06 61.83
CA LYS A 195 -1.45 -32.41 61.50
C LYS A 195 -2.06 -32.43 60.10
N THR A 196 -2.97 -31.50 59.79
CA THR A 196 -3.59 -31.35 58.46
C THR A 196 -2.56 -31.10 57.39
N ARG A 197 -1.58 -30.19 57.63
CA ARG A 197 -0.46 -29.94 56.73
C ARG A 197 0.28 -31.24 56.39
N ASN A 198 0.69 -32.02 57.42
CA ASN A 198 1.44 -33.26 57.19
C ASN A 198 0.64 -34.32 56.45
N LEU A 199 -0.67 -34.40 56.69
CA LEU A 199 -1.56 -35.29 55.92
C LEU A 199 -1.71 -34.84 54.46
N ASN A 200 -1.84 -33.53 54.23
CA ASN A 200 -1.87 -32.96 52.89
C ASN A 200 -0.55 -33.19 52.15
N VAL A 201 0.59 -33.01 52.81
CA VAL A 201 1.92 -33.30 52.25
C VAL A 201 2.04 -34.78 51.88
N LEU A 202 1.56 -35.68 52.73
CA LEU A 202 1.56 -37.11 52.45
C LEU A 202 0.66 -37.47 51.26
N GLU A 203 -0.54 -36.86 51.19
CA GLU A 203 -1.44 -37.02 50.02
C GLU A 203 -0.78 -36.53 48.75
N ALA A 204 -0.23 -35.31 48.74
CA ALA A 204 0.45 -34.75 47.58
C ALA A 204 1.60 -35.61 47.10
N GLY A 205 2.42 -36.14 47.99
CA GLY A 205 3.55 -36.98 47.62
C GLY A 205 3.16 -38.37 47.09
N LEU A 206 1.99 -38.91 47.52
CA LEU A 206 1.50 -40.21 47.08
C LEU A 206 0.53 -40.13 45.88
N LEU A 207 0.08 -38.92 45.49
CA LEU A 207 -1.00 -38.74 44.52
C LEU A 207 -0.72 -39.50 43.20
N VAL A 208 0.46 -39.29 42.62
CA VAL A 208 0.90 -39.92 41.37
C VAL A 208 2.07 -40.88 41.60
N HIS A 209 2.31 -41.33 42.81
CA HIS A 209 3.42 -42.20 43.11
C HIS A 209 3.32 -43.55 42.39
N PRO A 210 4.37 -44.04 41.72
CA PRO A 210 4.30 -45.23 40.87
C PRO A 210 3.89 -46.52 41.61
N LEU A 211 4.24 -46.65 42.91
CA LEU A 211 3.90 -47.85 43.73
C LEU A 211 2.57 -47.71 44.43
N LEU A 212 2.16 -46.55 44.88
CA LEU A 212 0.96 -46.23 45.63
C LEU A 212 0.19 -45.04 45.07
N PRO A 213 -0.21 -45.07 43.81
CA PRO A 213 -0.86 -43.93 43.21
C PRO A 213 -2.25 -43.72 43.76
N LEU A 214 -2.45 -42.64 44.52
CA LEU A 214 -3.75 -42.29 45.11
C LEU A 214 -4.72 -41.74 44.08
N GLU A 215 -4.28 -41.42 42.89
CA GLU A 215 -5.13 -40.98 41.78
C GLU A 215 -5.91 -42.15 41.16
N LYS A 216 -5.41 -43.37 41.26
CA LYS A 216 -6.08 -44.55 40.73
C LYS A 216 -7.37 -44.86 41.48
N SER A 217 -8.38 -45.35 40.79
CA SER A 217 -9.70 -45.67 41.30
C SER A 217 -9.81 -47.09 41.92
N ASP A 218 -8.69 -47.77 42.19
CA ASP A 218 -8.67 -49.09 42.84
C ASP A 218 -9.04 -49.00 44.33
N THR A 219 -9.51 -50.10 44.91
CA THR A 219 -10.01 -50.17 46.29
C THR A 219 -8.93 -49.85 47.31
N ALA A 220 -7.66 -50.21 47.03
CA ALA A 220 -6.54 -49.96 47.92
C ALA A 220 -6.17 -48.49 47.95
N SER A 221 -6.09 -47.84 46.79
CA SER A 221 -5.81 -46.39 46.65
C SER A 221 -6.95 -45.55 47.26
N GLN A 222 -8.19 -45.94 47.02
CA GLN A 222 -9.35 -45.28 47.67
C GLN A 222 -9.35 -45.43 49.21
N ARG A 223 -9.00 -46.59 49.70
CA ARG A 223 -8.92 -46.81 51.16
C ARG A 223 -7.80 -45.97 51.78
N LEU A 224 -6.62 -45.93 51.16
CA LEU A 224 -5.50 -45.12 51.64
C LEU A 224 -5.85 -43.61 51.58
N ARG A 225 -6.50 -43.17 50.55
CA ARG A 225 -6.97 -41.80 50.41
C ARG A 225 -8.02 -41.40 51.45
N GLN A 226 -8.96 -42.35 51.76
CA GLN A 226 -9.94 -42.18 52.85
C GLN A 226 -9.25 -42.11 54.21
N ILE A 227 -8.20 -42.91 54.44
CA ILE A 227 -7.43 -42.84 55.68
C ILE A 227 -6.73 -41.49 55.81
N ILE A 228 -6.09 -40.99 54.76
CA ILE A 228 -5.40 -39.70 54.76
C ILE A 228 -6.37 -38.54 54.98
N ARG A 229 -7.48 -38.50 54.25
CA ARG A 229 -8.48 -37.43 54.35
C ARG A 229 -9.39 -37.50 55.57
N GLY A 230 -9.40 -38.66 56.26
CA GLY A 230 -10.34 -38.98 57.36
C GLY A 230 -11.63 -39.52 56.75
N ALA A 231 -12.19 -40.53 57.39
CA ALA A 231 -13.55 -40.99 57.16
C ALA A 231 -14.54 -39.89 57.63
N SER A 232 -15.57 -39.59 56.86
CA SER A 232 -16.58 -38.56 57.08
C SER A 232 -16.86 -38.32 58.57
N GLY A 233 -16.33 -37.22 59.12
CA GLY A 233 -16.67 -36.70 60.43
C GLY A 233 -15.85 -37.18 61.63
N LYS A 234 -14.83 -38.04 61.45
CA LYS A 234 -13.93 -38.43 62.60
C LYS A 234 -12.48 -38.06 62.20
N PRO A 235 -11.79 -37.21 63.01
CA PRO A 235 -10.38 -36.92 62.80
C PRO A 235 -9.55 -38.19 62.97
N ILE A 236 -8.53 -38.37 62.09
CA ILE A 236 -7.60 -39.51 62.17
C ILE A 236 -6.90 -39.49 63.58
N GLU A 237 -6.91 -40.61 64.30
CA GLU A 237 -6.06 -40.78 65.41
C GLU A 237 -4.65 -41.13 64.99
N THR A 238 -3.68 -40.28 65.35
CA THR A 238 -2.26 -40.40 64.93
C THR A 238 -1.50 -41.33 65.93
N GLY A 239 -2.18 -41.93 66.88
CA GLY A 239 -1.55 -42.84 67.83
C GLY A 239 -0.98 -44.10 67.15
N ARG A 240 0.18 -44.60 67.68
CA ARG A 240 0.86 -45.78 67.14
C ARG A 240 -0.01 -47.02 67.05
N ASN A 241 -1.04 -47.13 67.89
CA ASN A 241 -1.97 -48.25 67.96
C ASN A 241 -3.24 -48.09 67.11
N SER A 242 -3.42 -46.98 66.44
CA SER A 242 -4.52 -46.78 65.54
C SER A 242 -4.38 -47.66 64.27
N GLU A 243 -5.42 -48.46 63.99
CA GLU A 243 -5.45 -49.32 62.79
C GLU A 243 -5.20 -48.58 61.51
N SER A 244 -5.84 -47.43 61.36
CA SER A 244 -5.67 -46.58 60.18
C SER A 244 -4.19 -46.09 59.98
N MET A 245 -3.52 -45.71 61.03
CA MET A 245 -2.13 -45.29 61.00
C MET A 245 -1.18 -46.49 60.78
N GLN A 246 -1.52 -47.68 61.25
CA GLN A 246 -0.75 -48.89 61.00
C GLN A 246 -0.81 -49.28 59.54
N VAL A 247 -1.99 -49.24 58.91
CA VAL A 247 -2.21 -49.53 57.51
C VAL A 247 -1.43 -48.49 56.67
N LEU A 248 -1.59 -47.18 56.94
CA LEU A 248 -0.90 -46.13 56.25
C LEU A 248 0.64 -46.22 56.35
N ARG A 249 1.09 -46.55 57.61
CA ARG A 249 2.52 -46.80 57.88
C ARG A 249 3.06 -47.98 57.08
N SER A 250 2.37 -49.11 57.11
CA SER A 250 2.75 -50.30 56.37
C SER A 250 2.90 -50.00 54.85
N ALA A 251 1.90 -49.31 54.31
CA ALA A 251 1.90 -48.94 52.88
C ALA A 251 3.06 -48.00 52.56
N VAL A 252 3.24 -46.91 53.33
CA VAL A 252 4.30 -45.91 53.03
C VAL A 252 5.71 -46.49 53.34
N MET A 253 5.85 -47.29 54.37
CA MET A 253 7.16 -47.89 54.70
C MET A 253 7.57 -48.96 53.70
N SER A 254 6.64 -49.57 52.97
CA SER A 254 6.99 -50.47 51.86
C SER A 254 7.76 -49.77 50.73
N ILE A 255 7.54 -48.47 50.60
CA ILE A 255 8.30 -47.64 49.66
C ILE A 255 9.78 -47.54 50.09
N ALA A 256 10.00 -47.31 51.40
CA ALA A 256 11.36 -47.17 51.96
C ALA A 256 12.14 -48.49 52.02
N CYS A 257 11.44 -49.62 51.97
CA CYS A 257 12.00 -50.97 52.04
C CYS A 257 12.17 -51.61 50.67
N ARG A 258 12.34 -50.87 49.58
CA ARG A 258 12.61 -51.45 48.27
C ARG A 258 13.89 -52.31 48.34
N SER A 259 13.76 -53.58 47.87
CA SER A 259 14.89 -54.49 47.81
C SER A 259 16.01 -53.93 46.98
N PRO A 260 17.26 -54.10 47.32
CA PRO A 260 18.39 -53.67 46.56
C PRO A 260 18.65 -54.65 45.41
N ASP A 261 17.84 -54.57 44.35
CA ASP A 261 18.28 -55.08 43.08
C ASP A 261 19.24 -54.00 42.47
N GLY A 262 20.47 -54.11 42.89
CA GLY A 262 21.72 -53.76 42.29
C GLY A 262 21.90 -52.46 41.53
N SER A 263 20.97 -51.52 41.35
CA SER A 263 21.18 -50.41 40.48
C SER A 263 20.71 -49.01 40.97
N SER A 264 20.03 -48.81 42.08
CA SER A 264 19.86 -47.46 42.66
C SER A 264 19.38 -47.50 44.12
N ASP A 265 20.32 -47.29 45.03
CA ASP A 265 20.04 -46.99 46.43
C ASP A 265 19.43 -45.60 46.70
N PHE A 266 19.03 -44.84 45.66
CA PHE A 266 18.58 -43.48 45.75
C PHE A 266 17.10 -43.33 45.46
N CYS A 267 16.43 -42.46 46.25
CA CYS A 267 15.08 -42.00 45.94
C CYS A 267 15.06 -41.27 44.58
N HIS A 268 14.10 -41.56 43.72
CA HIS A 268 13.93 -40.87 42.49
C HIS A 268 12.88 -39.71 42.70
N TRP A 269 13.19 -38.54 42.15
CA TRP A 269 12.31 -37.39 42.32
C TRP A 269 10.88 -37.62 41.83
N ALA A 270 10.73 -38.43 40.78
CA ALA A 270 9.43 -38.78 40.23
C ALA A 270 8.54 -39.59 41.20
N ASP A 271 9.11 -40.22 42.18
CA ASP A 271 8.39 -40.97 43.22
C ASP A 271 7.54 -40.02 44.10
N GLY A 272 7.96 -38.74 44.23
CA GLY A 272 7.23 -37.73 44.96
C GLY A 272 6.78 -36.55 44.08
N PHE A 273 6.66 -36.78 42.79
CA PHE A 273 6.24 -35.74 41.86
C PHE A 273 4.75 -35.41 42.04
N PRO A 274 4.32 -34.15 41.98
CA PRO A 274 5.09 -32.91 41.78
C PRO A 274 5.68 -32.31 43.08
N LEU A 275 5.33 -32.85 44.25
CA LEU A 275 5.68 -32.27 45.55
C LEU A 275 7.18 -32.09 45.75
N ASN A 276 7.99 -33.09 45.37
CA ASN A 276 9.45 -33.03 45.56
C ASN A 276 10.09 -31.83 44.84
N LEU A 277 9.61 -31.52 43.63
CA LEU A 277 10.12 -30.38 42.85
C LEU A 277 9.67 -29.04 43.43
N HIS A 278 8.42 -28.93 43.88
CA HIS A 278 7.96 -27.73 44.57
C HIS A 278 8.72 -27.45 45.87
N LEU A 279 8.98 -28.51 46.68
CA LEU A 279 9.77 -28.35 47.90
C LEU A 279 11.22 -27.95 47.58
N TYR A 280 11.82 -28.52 46.52
CA TYR A 280 13.14 -28.14 46.06
C TYR A 280 13.20 -26.71 45.56
N GLN A 281 12.17 -26.28 44.80
CA GLN A 281 12.00 -24.89 44.37
C GLN A 281 12.00 -23.93 45.53
N MET A 282 11.20 -24.22 46.60
CA MET A 282 11.14 -23.38 47.81
C MET A 282 12.50 -23.24 48.51
N LEU A 283 13.29 -24.31 48.54
CA LEU A 283 14.64 -24.28 49.12
C LEU A 283 15.61 -23.39 48.33
N LEU A 284 15.53 -23.44 46.97
CA LEU A 284 16.36 -22.60 46.11
C LEU A 284 15.90 -21.16 46.11
N GLU A 285 14.60 -20.89 46.12
CA GLU A 285 14.06 -19.50 46.17
C GLU A 285 14.46 -18.80 47.47
N ALA A 286 14.54 -19.56 48.60
CA ALA A 286 15.02 -19.00 49.86
C ALA A 286 16.45 -18.42 49.78
N CYS A 287 17.26 -18.80 48.82
CA CYS A 287 18.59 -18.24 48.59
C CYS A 287 18.54 -16.80 48.07
N PHE A 288 17.42 -16.38 47.46
CA PHE A 288 17.25 -15.10 46.79
C PHE A 288 16.19 -14.21 47.44
N ASP A 289 15.62 -14.60 48.59
CA ASP A 289 14.64 -13.76 49.31
C ASP A 289 15.39 -12.61 50.02
N ASP A 290 15.21 -11.39 49.56
CA ASP A 290 15.81 -10.16 50.11
C ASP A 290 15.09 -9.78 51.42
N SER A 291 15.48 -10.39 52.52
CA SER A 291 15.09 -9.89 53.84
C SER A 291 16.08 -8.84 54.33
N GLU A 292 15.55 -7.83 55.02
CA GLU A 292 16.29 -6.65 55.53
C GLU A 292 17.54 -6.96 56.42
N ASP A 293 17.74 -8.22 56.84
CA ASP A 293 18.72 -8.62 57.81
C ASP A 293 19.99 -9.32 57.28
N GLY A 294 20.25 -9.33 56.00
CA GLY A 294 21.54 -9.82 55.53
C GLY A 294 21.44 -10.63 54.20
N SER A 295 22.20 -10.22 53.24
CA SER A 295 22.27 -10.88 51.91
C SER A 295 22.91 -12.27 52.06
N ILE A 296 22.16 -13.34 51.67
CA ILE A 296 22.71 -14.70 51.51
C ILE A 296 23.76 -14.77 50.41
N ILE A 297 23.81 -13.74 49.55
CA ILE A 297 24.66 -13.71 48.34
C ILE A 297 26.15 -13.92 48.71
N ASP A 298 26.61 -13.44 49.87
CA ASP A 298 27.97 -13.68 50.30
C ASP A 298 28.22 -15.11 50.79
N GLU A 299 27.17 -15.84 51.22
CA GLU A 299 27.21 -17.22 51.79
C GLU A 299 26.49 -18.22 50.88
N ILE A 300 26.08 -17.85 49.64
CA ILE A 300 25.26 -18.64 48.76
C ILE A 300 25.88 -20.00 48.46
N ASP A 301 27.19 -20.08 48.36
CA ASP A 301 27.91 -21.33 48.10
C ASP A 301 27.75 -22.34 49.20
N GLU A 302 27.83 -21.88 50.47
CA GLU A 302 27.69 -22.75 51.65
C GLU A 302 26.24 -23.19 51.80
N VAL A 303 25.28 -22.30 51.52
CA VAL A 303 23.83 -22.65 51.55
C VAL A 303 23.49 -23.67 50.47
N LEU A 304 23.97 -23.53 49.23
CA LEU A 304 23.76 -24.49 48.15
C LEU A 304 24.34 -25.88 48.48
N GLU A 305 25.54 -25.93 49.11
CA GLU A 305 26.12 -27.18 49.53
C GLU A 305 25.28 -27.88 50.62
N LEU A 306 24.62 -27.12 51.48
CA LEU A 306 23.69 -27.69 52.47
C LEU A 306 22.37 -28.14 51.80
N ILE A 307 21.87 -27.38 50.83
CA ILE A 307 20.67 -27.77 50.05
C ILE A 307 20.92 -29.04 49.26
N LYS A 308 22.11 -29.27 48.70
CA LYS A 308 22.47 -30.52 48.03
C LYS A 308 22.35 -31.77 48.92
N LYS A 309 22.47 -31.63 50.26
CA LYS A 309 22.19 -32.73 51.17
C LYS A 309 20.75 -33.23 51.13
N THR A 310 19.80 -32.38 50.72
CA THR A 310 18.38 -32.76 50.55
C THR A 310 18.15 -33.68 49.37
N TRP A 311 19.10 -33.76 48.42
CA TRP A 311 18.99 -34.61 47.24
C TRP A 311 18.72 -36.07 47.55
N VAL A 312 19.29 -36.55 48.63
CA VAL A 312 19.10 -37.96 49.08
C VAL A 312 17.66 -38.21 49.47
N ILE A 313 16.94 -37.17 50.02
CA ILE A 313 15.56 -37.33 50.47
C ILE A 313 14.58 -37.04 49.34
N LEU A 314 14.86 -36.01 48.54
CA LEU A 314 13.99 -35.54 47.43
C LEU A 314 14.24 -36.29 46.12
N GLY A 315 15.31 -37.08 46.05
CA GLY A 315 15.67 -37.80 44.81
C GLY A 315 16.26 -36.91 43.71
N ILE A 316 16.73 -35.72 44.07
CA ILE A 316 17.28 -34.75 43.09
C ILE A 316 18.67 -35.21 42.65
N ASN A 317 19.00 -34.99 41.42
CA ASN A 317 20.32 -35.19 40.86
C ASN A 317 20.86 -33.87 40.27
N GLN A 318 22.12 -33.84 39.81
CA GLN A 318 22.75 -32.64 39.23
C GLN A 318 21.96 -32.06 38.08
N ILE A 319 21.41 -32.90 37.24
CA ILE A 319 20.71 -32.53 36.02
C ILE A 319 19.38 -31.81 36.35
N LEU A 320 18.64 -32.40 37.28
CA LEU A 320 17.39 -31.80 37.73
C LEU A 320 17.63 -30.52 38.53
N HIS A 321 18.76 -30.49 39.31
CA HIS A 321 19.22 -29.27 39.94
C HIS A 321 19.47 -28.15 38.92
N ASN A 322 20.22 -28.43 37.87
CA ASN A 322 20.50 -27.45 36.82
C ASN A 322 19.21 -26.85 36.25
N LEU A 323 18.23 -27.68 35.97
CA LEU A 323 16.91 -27.25 35.46
C LEU A 323 16.13 -26.42 36.47
N CYS A 324 15.99 -26.91 37.71
CA CYS A 324 15.28 -26.23 38.78
C CYS A 324 15.94 -24.91 39.14
N PHE A 325 17.26 -24.86 39.10
CA PHE A 325 18.02 -23.67 39.40
C PHE A 325 17.88 -22.60 38.32
N ALA A 326 17.93 -22.99 37.04
CA ALA A 326 17.63 -22.09 35.94
C ALA A 326 16.21 -21.50 36.04
N TRP A 327 15.22 -22.34 36.41
CA TRP A 327 13.88 -21.89 36.66
C TRP A 327 13.77 -20.90 37.82
N VAL A 328 14.39 -21.21 38.97
CA VAL A 328 14.34 -20.35 40.16
C VAL A 328 14.97 -19.00 39.90
N LEU A 329 16.14 -18.95 39.27
CA LEU A 329 16.79 -17.69 38.90
C LEU A 329 15.86 -16.83 38.03
N PHE A 330 15.24 -17.44 37.03
CA PHE A 330 14.29 -16.76 36.17
C PHE A 330 13.02 -16.33 36.94
N HIS A 331 12.48 -17.19 37.78
CA HIS A 331 11.30 -16.91 38.58
C HIS A 331 11.56 -15.76 39.59
N CYS A 332 12.71 -15.75 40.25
CA CYS A 332 13.13 -14.64 41.12
C CYS A 332 13.26 -13.33 40.35
N PHE A 333 13.84 -13.31 39.16
CA PHE A 333 13.89 -12.13 38.31
C PHE A 333 12.49 -11.57 38.01
N VAL A 334 11.52 -12.44 37.68
CA VAL A 334 10.13 -12.04 37.42
C VAL A 334 9.44 -11.51 38.67
N THR A 335 9.65 -12.14 39.84
CA THR A 335 8.99 -11.78 41.09
C THR A 335 9.57 -10.52 41.74
N THR A 336 10.82 -10.20 41.50
CA THR A 336 11.45 -8.94 41.92
C THR A 336 11.03 -7.74 41.05
N GLY A 337 10.11 -7.95 40.12
CA GLY A 337 9.65 -6.89 39.21
C GLY A 337 10.67 -6.52 38.14
N GLU A 338 11.49 -7.48 37.72
CA GLU A 338 12.52 -7.31 36.68
C GLU A 338 13.66 -6.33 37.08
N ALA A 339 13.87 -6.16 38.41
CA ALA A 339 14.83 -5.18 38.94
C ALA A 339 16.28 -5.69 38.95
N ASP A 340 16.45 -7.00 39.14
CA ASP A 340 17.79 -7.63 39.26
C ASP A 340 18.14 -8.40 37.97
N ILE A 341 18.84 -7.73 37.09
CA ILE A 341 19.25 -8.27 35.79
C ILE A 341 20.31 -9.38 35.91
N ASP A 342 21.08 -9.41 36.99
CA ASP A 342 22.12 -10.40 37.19
C ASP A 342 21.51 -11.79 37.36
N LEU A 343 20.31 -11.89 37.96
CA LEU A 343 19.52 -13.15 37.99
C LEU A 343 19.16 -13.67 36.61
N LEU A 344 18.81 -12.79 35.72
CA LEU A 344 18.46 -13.14 34.34
C LEU A 344 19.68 -13.67 33.55
N PHE A 345 20.83 -13.00 33.68
CA PHE A 345 22.06 -13.47 33.05
C PHE A 345 22.57 -14.78 33.67
N ALA A 346 22.40 -14.94 34.97
CA ALA A 346 22.70 -16.20 35.65
C ALA A 346 21.79 -17.35 35.15
N ALA A 347 20.50 -17.08 34.94
CA ALA A 347 19.55 -18.04 34.35
C ALA A 347 19.96 -18.44 32.92
N ASP A 348 20.34 -17.48 32.07
CA ASP A 348 20.81 -17.78 30.69
C ASP A 348 22.12 -18.60 30.70
N ASN A 349 23.06 -18.28 31.59
CA ASN A 349 24.27 -19.08 31.75
C ASN A 349 23.95 -20.51 32.19
N GLN A 350 23.00 -20.67 33.11
CA GLN A 350 22.56 -21.99 33.58
C GLN A 350 21.86 -22.80 32.47
N MET A 351 21.20 -22.12 31.55
CA MET A 351 20.59 -22.77 30.37
C MET A 351 21.61 -23.46 29.45
N ALA A 352 22.88 -23.01 29.46
CA ALA A 352 23.94 -23.69 28.72
C ALA A 352 24.23 -25.09 29.31
N GLU A 353 24.17 -25.26 30.63
CA GLU A 353 24.30 -26.57 31.28
C GLU A 353 23.06 -27.44 31.02
N VAL A 354 21.86 -26.85 31.11
CA VAL A 354 20.58 -27.54 30.78
C VAL A 354 20.61 -28.04 29.32
N ALA A 355 21.17 -27.29 28.39
CA ALA A 355 21.30 -27.69 26.98
C ALA A 355 22.25 -28.92 26.81
N LYS A 356 23.32 -28.97 27.59
CA LYS A 356 24.22 -30.16 27.60
C LYS A 356 23.50 -31.38 28.15
N ASP A 357 22.75 -31.20 29.25
CA ASP A 357 21.99 -32.26 29.89
C ASP A 357 20.88 -32.82 28.97
N ALA A 358 20.17 -31.94 28.29
CA ALA A 358 19.11 -32.30 27.32
C ALA A 358 19.64 -33.18 26.18
N LYS A 359 20.90 -32.98 25.76
CA LYS A 359 21.53 -33.81 24.71
C LYS A 359 21.96 -35.18 25.22
N ALA A 360 22.32 -35.25 26.48
CA ALA A 360 22.88 -36.45 27.07
C ALA A 360 21.84 -37.50 27.51
N ILE A 361 20.62 -37.03 27.84
CA ILE A 361 19.61 -37.81 28.54
C ILE A 361 18.43 -38.17 27.62
N LYS A 362 17.95 -39.42 27.78
CA LYS A 362 16.79 -39.96 27.08
C LYS A 362 15.66 -40.37 28.04
N ASP A 363 15.67 -39.84 29.27
CA ASP A 363 14.61 -40.10 30.25
C ASP A 363 13.33 -39.36 29.83
N PRO A 364 12.20 -40.07 29.59
CA PRO A 364 10.94 -39.46 29.18
C PRO A 364 10.31 -38.56 30.24
N ASP A 365 10.49 -38.85 31.54
CA ASP A 365 9.92 -38.07 32.63
C ASP A 365 10.69 -36.74 32.81
N TYR A 366 12.03 -36.80 32.72
CA TYR A 366 12.83 -35.59 32.69
C TYR A 366 12.49 -34.72 31.46
N SER A 367 12.33 -35.33 30.30
CA SER A 367 12.00 -34.60 29.06
C SER A 367 10.64 -33.86 29.16
N LYS A 368 9.66 -34.42 29.88
CA LYS A 368 8.38 -33.74 30.15
C LYS A 368 8.55 -32.49 31.02
N ILE A 369 9.29 -32.62 32.13
CA ILE A 369 9.54 -31.51 33.03
C ILE A 369 10.38 -30.44 32.34
N LEU A 370 11.43 -30.84 31.61
CA LEU A 370 12.25 -29.96 30.83
C LEU A 370 11.39 -29.19 29.82
N SER A 371 10.56 -29.89 29.04
CA SER A 371 9.67 -29.24 28.06
C SER A 371 8.69 -28.28 28.71
N SER A 372 8.07 -28.66 29.88
CA SER A 372 7.18 -27.78 30.64
C SER A 372 7.89 -26.51 31.11
N THR A 373 9.08 -26.69 31.72
CA THR A 373 9.86 -25.55 32.24
C THR A 373 10.28 -24.59 31.15
N LEU A 374 10.84 -25.13 30.04
CA LEU A 374 11.27 -24.32 28.91
C LEU A 374 10.10 -23.63 28.21
N SER A 375 8.94 -24.30 28.12
CA SER A 375 7.73 -23.71 27.55
C SER A 375 7.21 -22.55 28.38
N SER A 376 7.29 -22.67 29.73
CA SER A 376 6.90 -21.59 30.64
C SER A 376 7.81 -20.37 30.49
N ILE A 377 9.15 -20.58 30.44
CA ILE A 377 10.14 -19.52 30.22
C ILE A 377 9.92 -18.88 28.86
N LEU A 378 9.78 -19.71 27.81
CA LEU A 378 9.60 -19.24 26.45
C LEU A 378 8.28 -18.45 26.30
N GLY A 379 7.18 -18.93 26.84
CA GLY A 379 5.89 -18.25 26.79
C GLY A 379 5.91 -16.86 27.44
N TRP A 380 6.60 -16.72 28.58
CA TRP A 380 6.76 -15.44 29.24
C TRP A 380 7.67 -14.48 28.46
N THR A 381 8.81 -14.98 27.95
CA THR A 381 9.75 -14.18 27.16
C THR A 381 9.15 -13.77 25.84
N GLU A 382 8.46 -14.69 25.14
CA GLU A 382 7.79 -14.40 23.85
C GLU A 382 6.70 -13.33 23.98
N LYS A 383 5.91 -13.33 25.03
CA LYS A 383 4.88 -12.31 25.28
C LYS A 383 5.48 -10.89 25.28
N ARG A 384 6.72 -10.72 25.76
CA ARG A 384 7.43 -9.46 25.79
C ARG A 384 8.20 -9.17 24.50
N LEU A 385 8.78 -10.21 23.90
CA LEU A 385 9.58 -10.08 22.69
C LEU A 385 8.71 -9.83 21.44
N LEU A 386 7.48 -10.32 21.40
CA LEU A 386 6.56 -10.06 20.29
C LEU A 386 6.10 -8.59 20.23
N THR A 387 6.28 -7.83 21.31
CA THR A 387 5.95 -6.41 21.43
C THR A 387 7.09 -5.61 22.07
N TYR A 388 8.34 -5.92 21.72
CA TYR A 388 9.50 -5.35 22.43
C TYR A 388 9.64 -3.82 22.28
N HIS A 389 9.11 -3.23 21.23
CA HIS A 389 9.10 -1.77 21.05
C HIS A 389 8.25 -1.03 22.08
N ASP A 390 7.22 -1.70 22.62
CA ASP A 390 6.36 -1.16 23.67
C ASP A 390 6.91 -1.44 25.06
N THR A 391 7.56 -2.59 25.20
CA THR A 391 8.03 -3.10 26.49
C THR A 391 9.39 -2.49 26.87
N PHE A 392 10.27 -2.23 25.90
CA PHE A 392 11.65 -1.85 26.15
C PHE A 392 12.01 -0.48 25.57
N SER A 393 12.93 0.17 26.25
CA SER A 393 13.48 1.49 25.92
C SER A 393 14.99 1.53 26.21
N ALA A 394 15.62 2.65 25.94
CA ALA A 394 17.05 2.82 26.24
C ALA A 394 17.40 2.63 27.73
N SER A 395 16.42 2.84 28.63
CA SER A 395 16.63 2.71 30.09
C SER A 395 16.67 1.25 30.58
N ASN A 396 16.08 0.31 29.86
CA ASN A 396 16.01 -1.12 30.23
C ASN A 396 16.45 -2.05 29.07
N ILE A 397 17.36 -1.56 28.25
CA ILE A 397 17.88 -2.29 27.09
C ILE A 397 18.66 -3.56 27.49
N GLU A 398 19.27 -3.58 28.66
CA GLU A 398 19.96 -4.75 29.19
C GLU A 398 18.98 -5.88 29.51
N ASN A 399 17.79 -5.55 30.04
CA ASN A 399 16.72 -6.53 30.27
C ASN A 399 16.28 -7.16 28.92
N PHE A 400 16.17 -6.34 27.88
CA PHE A 400 15.87 -6.84 26.51
C PHE A 400 16.93 -7.85 26.06
N GLN A 401 18.23 -7.52 26.24
CA GLN A 401 19.34 -8.40 25.87
C GLN A 401 19.29 -9.74 26.61
N GLY A 402 19.04 -9.71 27.92
CA GLY A 402 18.94 -10.93 28.74
C GLY A 402 17.71 -11.78 28.39
N ILE A 403 16.54 -11.14 28.21
CA ILE A 403 15.27 -11.82 27.87
C ILE A 403 15.35 -12.49 26.50
N ILE A 404 15.89 -11.82 25.49
CA ILE A 404 16.02 -12.43 24.17
C ILE A 404 17.04 -13.58 24.17
N SER A 405 18.15 -13.43 24.91
CA SER A 405 19.15 -14.50 25.04
C SER A 405 18.54 -15.74 25.66
N LEU A 406 17.84 -15.58 26.79
CA LEU A 406 17.16 -16.67 27.49
C LEU A 406 16.06 -17.32 26.65
N GLY A 407 15.22 -16.50 25.97
CA GLY A 407 14.15 -16.98 25.10
C GLY A 407 14.67 -17.78 23.93
N VAL A 408 15.72 -17.31 23.27
CA VAL A 408 16.36 -18.03 22.16
C VAL A 408 17.01 -19.31 22.63
N SER A 409 17.67 -19.31 23.81
CA SER A 409 18.28 -20.50 24.41
C SER A 409 17.22 -21.56 24.72
N ALA A 410 16.10 -21.16 25.35
CA ALA A 410 14.97 -22.03 25.62
C ALA A 410 14.35 -22.61 24.34
N ALA A 411 14.13 -21.80 23.33
CA ALA A 411 13.57 -22.22 22.05
C ALA A 411 14.49 -23.24 21.32
N LYS A 412 15.79 -23.01 21.34
CA LYS A 412 16.77 -23.94 20.75
C LYS A 412 16.69 -25.31 21.41
N ILE A 413 16.70 -25.38 22.73
CA ILE A 413 16.63 -26.65 23.47
C ILE A 413 15.33 -27.39 23.16
N LEU A 414 14.19 -26.67 23.18
CA LEU A 414 12.88 -27.25 22.89
C LEU A 414 12.80 -27.86 21.49
N VAL A 415 13.31 -27.15 20.48
CA VAL A 415 13.16 -27.57 19.10
C VAL A 415 14.26 -28.54 18.67
N GLU A 416 15.52 -28.26 18.99
CA GLU A 416 16.67 -28.99 18.48
C GLU A 416 16.96 -30.25 19.29
N ASP A 417 16.78 -30.20 20.64
CA ASP A 417 17.20 -31.26 21.53
C ASP A 417 16.06 -32.19 21.93
N ILE A 418 14.82 -31.68 22.06
CA ILE A 418 13.65 -32.47 22.53
C ILE A 418 12.80 -32.98 21.38
N SER A 419 12.58 -32.19 20.33
CA SER A 419 11.68 -32.53 19.23
C SER A 419 12.25 -33.59 18.28
N ASN A 420 11.61 -34.76 18.25
CA ASN A 420 11.97 -35.84 17.32
C ASN A 420 11.72 -35.50 15.84
N GLU A 421 10.85 -34.50 15.54
CA GLU A 421 10.58 -34.04 14.16
C GLU A 421 11.76 -33.29 13.57
N TYR A 422 12.46 -32.50 14.38
CA TYR A 422 13.61 -31.74 13.93
C TYR A 422 14.77 -32.64 13.49
N ARG A 423 14.94 -33.74 14.17
CA ARG A 423 15.97 -34.75 13.80
C ARG A 423 15.75 -35.39 12.43
N ARG A 424 14.50 -35.41 11.92
CA ARG A 424 14.18 -35.94 10.59
C ARG A 424 14.35 -34.86 9.49
N LYS A 425 14.23 -33.56 9.82
CA LYS A 425 14.33 -32.42 8.88
C LYS A 425 15.75 -31.83 8.76
N ARG A 426 16.74 -32.45 9.30
CA ARG A 426 18.16 -31.98 9.33
C ARG A 426 18.80 -31.74 7.95
N ARG A 427 18.02 -31.76 6.86
CA ARG A 427 18.49 -31.49 5.50
C ARG A 427 18.22 -30.04 5.02
N GLU A 428 17.49 -29.25 5.75
CA GLU A 428 17.30 -27.83 5.48
C GLU A 428 17.62 -27.07 6.78
N GLU A 429 18.80 -26.48 6.83
CA GLU A 429 19.32 -25.68 7.95
C GLU A 429 18.50 -24.42 8.16
N SER A 430 17.30 -24.51 8.72
CA SER A 430 16.66 -23.32 9.27
C SER A 430 17.20 -23.12 10.68
N ASP A 431 18.03 -22.13 10.88
CA ASP A 431 18.50 -21.72 12.20
C ASP A 431 17.29 -21.27 13.05
N VAL A 432 16.98 -22.07 14.08
CA VAL A 432 15.84 -21.81 14.98
C VAL A 432 15.92 -20.43 15.60
N ALA A 433 17.13 -20.00 15.99
CA ALA A 433 17.35 -18.68 16.58
C ALA A 433 17.00 -17.57 15.58
N ARG A 434 17.53 -17.68 14.36
CA ARG A 434 17.27 -16.70 13.31
C ARG A 434 15.77 -16.60 13.00
N SER A 435 15.09 -17.73 12.84
CA SER A 435 13.66 -17.78 12.55
C SER A 435 12.80 -17.15 13.67
N ARG A 436 13.16 -17.40 14.93
CA ARG A 436 12.45 -16.82 16.08
C ARG A 436 12.67 -15.31 16.17
N VAL A 437 13.91 -14.87 16.02
CA VAL A 437 14.25 -13.44 16.04
C VAL A 437 13.57 -12.71 14.88
N ASP A 438 13.53 -13.28 13.67
CA ASP A 438 12.77 -12.74 12.56
C ASP A 438 11.29 -12.54 12.92
N THR A 439 10.69 -13.53 13.57
CA THR A 439 9.29 -13.45 14.04
C THR A 439 9.08 -12.32 15.06
N TYR A 440 10.01 -12.17 16.03
CA TYR A 440 9.92 -11.12 17.04
C TYR A 440 10.03 -9.73 16.43
N ILE A 441 10.98 -9.52 15.51
CA ILE A 441 11.15 -8.26 14.79
C ILE A 441 9.86 -7.91 14.05
N ARG A 442 9.38 -8.82 13.20
CA ARG A 442 8.18 -8.58 12.38
C ARG A 442 6.93 -8.35 13.21
N SER A 443 6.74 -9.10 14.28
CA SER A 443 5.57 -8.95 15.15
C SER A 443 5.59 -7.63 15.91
N SER A 444 6.69 -7.32 16.58
CA SER A 444 6.80 -6.11 17.39
C SER A 444 6.65 -4.84 16.54
N LEU A 445 7.26 -4.81 15.35
CA LEU A 445 7.15 -3.66 14.45
C LEU A 445 5.76 -3.49 13.86
N ARG A 446 5.04 -4.59 13.57
CA ARG A 446 3.63 -4.48 13.14
C ARG A 446 2.75 -3.90 14.25
N THR A 447 2.98 -4.30 15.50
CA THR A 447 2.25 -3.75 16.65
C THR A 447 2.59 -2.27 16.83
N ALA A 448 3.87 -1.91 16.83
CA ALA A 448 4.33 -0.53 16.95
C ALA A 448 3.82 0.35 15.79
N PHE A 449 3.79 -0.18 14.56
CA PHE A 449 3.21 0.50 13.41
C PHE A 449 1.71 0.79 13.61
N ALA A 450 0.93 -0.21 14.05
CA ALA A 450 -0.50 -0.05 14.29
C ALA A 450 -0.78 1.03 15.35
N GLN A 451 0.01 1.07 16.42
CA GLN A 451 -0.10 2.09 17.46
C GLN A 451 0.24 3.49 16.94
N ARG A 452 1.28 3.63 16.09
CA ARG A 452 1.63 4.90 15.46
C ARG A 452 0.53 5.38 14.51
N MET A 453 -0.09 4.47 13.79
CA MET A 453 -1.24 4.77 12.94
C MET A 453 -2.42 5.31 13.75
N GLU A 454 -2.76 4.66 14.87
CA GLU A 454 -3.83 5.10 15.78
C GLU A 454 -3.51 6.46 16.41
N GLN A 455 -2.25 6.71 16.79
CA GLN A 455 -1.80 8.01 17.30
C GLN A 455 -1.90 9.11 16.25
N ALA A 456 -1.50 8.85 15.00
CA ALA A 456 -1.59 9.80 13.89
C ALA A 456 -3.06 10.16 13.58
N ASP A 457 -3.98 9.18 13.61
CA ASP A 457 -5.42 9.41 13.46
C ASP A 457 -6.00 10.23 14.62
N SER A 458 -5.55 9.99 15.84
CA SER A 458 -5.96 10.74 17.03
C SER A 458 -5.52 12.19 16.99
N MET A 459 -4.31 12.47 16.48
CA MET A 459 -3.79 13.83 16.29
C MET A 459 -4.64 14.64 15.29
N ARG A 460 -5.13 14.00 14.24
CA ARG A 460 -6.05 14.63 13.27
C ARG A 460 -7.36 15.08 13.92
N SER A 461 -7.86 14.31 14.87
CA SER A 461 -9.12 14.60 15.58
C SER A 461 -9.00 15.76 16.56
N SER A 462 -7.81 16.20 16.92
CA SER A 462 -7.53 17.33 17.83
C SER A 462 -7.61 18.64 17.05
N LYS A 463 -8.66 19.42 17.28
CA LYS A 463 -9.12 20.61 16.52
C LYS A 463 -8.25 21.87 16.59
N ASN A 464 -6.98 21.84 16.93
CA ASN A 464 -6.17 23.02 17.25
C ASN A 464 -5.01 23.35 16.27
N HIS A 465 -5.03 22.84 15.03
CA HIS A 465 -4.04 23.25 14.04
C HIS A 465 -4.69 23.90 12.82
N ASP A 466 -4.23 25.07 12.46
CA ASP A 466 -4.70 25.89 11.31
C ASP A 466 -4.44 25.24 9.94
N THR A 467 -3.63 24.18 9.86
CA THR A 467 -3.38 23.36 8.68
C THR A 467 -3.28 21.89 9.06
N PRO A 468 -4.29 21.04 8.79
CA PRO A 468 -4.20 19.63 9.10
C PRO A 468 -3.22 18.93 8.12
N THR A 469 -2.04 18.57 8.62
CA THR A 469 -1.12 17.69 7.87
C THR A 469 -1.77 16.32 7.63
N PRO A 470 -1.61 15.72 6.45
CA PRO A 470 -2.17 14.41 6.15
C PRO A 470 -1.64 13.33 7.10
N VAL A 471 -2.52 12.44 7.55
CA VAL A 471 -2.18 11.36 8.51
C VAL A 471 -0.98 10.53 8.04
N LEU A 472 -0.96 10.14 6.77
CA LEU A 472 0.14 9.35 6.21
C LEU A 472 1.47 10.11 6.13
N SER A 473 1.45 11.44 6.04
CA SER A 473 2.67 12.26 6.10
C SER A 473 3.26 12.30 7.51
N ILE A 474 2.40 12.36 8.55
CA ILE A 474 2.81 12.26 9.95
C ILE A 474 3.35 10.85 10.21
N LEU A 475 2.60 9.84 9.81
CA LEU A 475 2.97 8.44 9.96
C LEU A 475 4.32 8.12 9.31
N ALA A 476 4.62 8.68 8.13
CA ALA A 476 5.92 8.50 7.47
C ALA A 476 7.08 8.99 8.34
N LYS A 477 6.94 10.12 9.01
CA LYS A 477 7.95 10.65 9.94
C LYS A 477 8.11 9.74 11.15
N ASP A 478 7.01 9.32 11.76
CA ASP A 478 7.00 8.45 12.94
C ASP A 478 7.62 7.08 12.63
N ILE A 479 7.37 6.52 11.44
CA ILE A 479 7.97 5.28 10.98
C ILE A 479 9.47 5.43 10.71
N GLY A 480 9.90 6.58 10.16
CA GLY A 480 11.32 6.88 10.02
C GLY A 480 12.04 6.93 11.38
N GLU A 481 11.41 7.52 12.41
CA GLU A 481 11.93 7.53 13.77
C GLU A 481 11.95 6.13 14.40
N LEU A 482 10.91 5.33 14.16
CA LEU A 482 10.84 3.95 14.63
C LEU A 482 11.94 3.09 13.99
N ALA A 483 12.17 3.23 12.70
CA ALA A 483 13.26 2.54 11.98
C ALA A 483 14.65 2.91 12.51
N ARG A 484 14.86 4.20 12.84
CA ARG A 484 16.10 4.67 13.43
C ARG A 484 16.30 4.13 14.86
N LYS A 485 15.23 4.17 15.68
CA LYS A 485 15.26 3.58 17.03
C LYS A 485 15.59 2.09 16.97
N GLU A 486 15.01 1.35 16.03
CA GLU A 486 15.34 -0.06 15.82
C GLU A 486 16.82 -0.26 15.48
N LYS A 487 17.32 0.49 14.50
CA LYS A 487 18.73 0.42 14.07
C LYS A 487 19.71 0.73 15.20
N GLU A 488 19.42 1.73 16.01
CA GLU A 488 20.33 2.23 17.06
C GLU A 488 20.28 1.40 18.35
N LEU A 489 19.10 0.96 18.79
CA LEU A 489 18.93 0.36 20.11
C LEU A 489 18.82 -1.18 20.05
N PHE A 490 17.99 -1.73 19.17
CA PHE A 490 17.63 -3.15 19.21
C PHE A 490 18.45 -3.99 18.24
N SER A 491 18.66 -3.51 17.03
CA SER A 491 19.38 -4.27 16.01
C SER A 491 20.80 -4.66 16.38
N PRO A 492 21.60 -3.85 17.09
CA PRO A 492 22.93 -4.27 17.56
C PRO A 492 22.90 -5.52 18.44
N ILE A 493 21.86 -5.67 19.26
CA ILE A 493 21.65 -6.84 20.11
C ILE A 493 21.16 -8.03 19.29
N LEU A 494 20.18 -7.80 18.39
CA LEU A 494 19.55 -8.83 17.57
C LEU A 494 20.49 -9.45 16.54
N ARG A 495 21.51 -8.70 16.09
CA ARG A 495 22.56 -9.19 15.16
C ARG A 495 23.28 -10.43 15.64
N LYS A 496 23.35 -10.68 16.96
CA LYS A 496 23.92 -11.91 17.51
C LYS A 496 23.27 -13.18 16.94
N TRP A 497 21.98 -13.12 16.61
CA TRP A 497 21.21 -14.27 16.10
C TRP A 497 20.68 -14.05 14.69
N HIS A 498 20.50 -12.80 14.28
CA HIS A 498 19.99 -12.45 12.95
C HIS A 498 20.89 -11.38 12.31
N PRO A 499 21.84 -11.74 11.43
CA PRO A 499 22.80 -10.77 10.86
C PRO A 499 22.14 -9.56 10.18
N LEU A 500 20.97 -9.75 9.57
CA LEU A 500 20.20 -8.73 8.86
C LEU A 500 19.03 -8.20 9.71
N ALA A 501 19.20 -8.02 11.00
CA ALA A 501 18.10 -7.62 11.90
C ALA A 501 17.48 -6.28 11.52
N ALA A 502 18.29 -5.24 11.27
CA ALA A 502 17.82 -3.94 10.86
C ALA A 502 17.14 -3.97 9.49
N GLY A 503 17.67 -4.76 8.57
CA GLY A 503 17.10 -4.94 7.24
C GLY A 503 15.71 -5.57 7.27
N VAL A 504 15.49 -6.64 8.05
CA VAL A 504 14.17 -7.26 8.24
C VAL A 504 13.19 -6.29 8.87
N ALA A 505 13.67 -5.49 9.82
CA ALA A 505 12.86 -4.48 10.49
C ALA A 505 12.33 -3.44 9.49
N VAL A 506 13.21 -2.84 8.70
CA VAL A 506 12.80 -1.81 7.73
C VAL A 506 11.98 -2.40 6.59
N ALA A 507 12.24 -3.64 6.16
CA ALA A 507 11.39 -4.33 5.18
C ALA A 507 9.97 -4.55 5.70
N THR A 508 9.82 -4.85 6.99
CA THR A 508 8.52 -4.99 7.64
C THR A 508 7.79 -3.65 7.67
N LEU A 509 8.44 -2.58 8.11
CA LEU A 509 7.88 -1.22 8.14
C LEU A 509 7.51 -0.72 6.75
N HIS A 510 8.38 -0.96 5.76
CA HIS A 510 8.12 -0.65 4.36
C HIS A 510 6.86 -1.35 3.85
N SER A 511 6.71 -2.64 4.13
CA SER A 511 5.51 -3.40 3.71
C SER A 511 4.23 -2.88 4.38
N CYS A 512 4.28 -2.54 5.68
CA CYS A 512 3.14 -2.00 6.42
C CYS A 512 2.71 -0.64 5.86
N TYR A 513 3.65 0.30 5.75
CA TYR A 513 3.36 1.63 5.22
C TYR A 513 2.90 1.57 3.75
N GLY A 514 3.54 0.73 2.92
CA GLY A 514 3.16 0.53 1.53
C GLY A 514 1.74 -0.03 1.34
N SER A 515 1.22 -0.77 2.31
CA SER A 515 -0.17 -1.25 2.29
C SER A 515 -1.16 -0.11 2.52
N GLU A 516 -0.89 0.74 3.49
CA GLU A 516 -1.71 1.94 3.77
C GLU A 516 -1.62 2.96 2.63
N LEU A 517 -0.43 3.17 2.08
CA LEU A 517 -0.24 4.04 0.93
C LEU A 517 -1.04 3.56 -0.30
N ARG A 518 -1.03 2.26 -0.60
CA ARG A 518 -1.83 1.69 -1.70
C ARG A 518 -3.32 1.86 -1.46
N GLN A 519 -3.79 1.67 -0.23
CA GLN A 519 -5.19 1.90 0.12
C GLN A 519 -5.56 3.37 -0.07
N PHE A 520 -4.72 4.29 0.39
CA PHE A 520 -4.90 5.73 0.19
C PHE A 520 -4.96 6.09 -1.30
N LEU A 521 -4.00 5.60 -2.11
CA LEU A 521 -3.96 5.87 -3.55
C LEU A 521 -5.15 5.28 -4.30
N SER A 522 -5.70 4.15 -3.87
CA SER A 522 -6.91 3.58 -4.47
C SER A 522 -8.15 4.46 -4.29
N GLY A 523 -8.18 5.30 -3.27
CA GLY A 523 -9.22 6.29 -3.00
C GLY A 523 -8.94 7.69 -3.55
N ALA A 524 -7.70 7.97 -3.96
CA ALA A 524 -7.31 9.27 -4.47
C ALA A 524 -7.72 9.40 -5.95
N THR A 525 -8.68 10.28 -6.22
CA THR A 525 -9.18 10.58 -7.58
C THR A 525 -8.62 11.89 -8.13
N GLU A 526 -8.08 12.77 -7.27
CA GLU A 526 -7.63 14.11 -7.62
C GLU A 526 -6.23 14.38 -7.08
N VAL A 527 -5.52 15.28 -7.78
CA VAL A 527 -4.22 15.80 -7.34
C VAL A 527 -4.45 16.94 -6.36
N THR A 528 -4.48 16.61 -5.08
CA THR A 528 -4.57 17.61 -4.00
C THR A 528 -3.19 17.88 -3.41
N PRO A 529 -2.96 19.05 -2.76
CA PRO A 529 -1.72 19.32 -2.02
C PRO A 529 -1.41 18.22 -1.00
N ASP A 530 -2.44 17.72 -0.29
CA ASP A 530 -2.32 16.66 0.69
C ASP A 530 -1.82 15.34 0.07
N THR A 531 -2.38 14.96 -1.10
CA THR A 531 -1.95 13.76 -1.83
C THR A 531 -0.48 13.84 -2.23
N VAL A 532 -0.05 15.01 -2.69
CA VAL A 532 1.34 15.24 -3.10
C VAL A 532 2.28 15.26 -1.90
N GLU A 533 1.86 15.82 -0.76
CA GLU A 533 2.62 15.82 0.47
C GLU A 533 2.83 14.39 1.01
N VAL A 534 1.77 13.57 0.99
CA VAL A 534 1.85 12.14 1.35
C VAL A 534 2.85 11.40 0.46
N LEU A 535 2.78 11.60 -0.86
CA LEU A 535 3.68 10.92 -1.80
C LEU A 535 5.14 11.37 -1.65
N LYS A 536 5.39 12.65 -1.37
CA LYS A 536 6.73 13.16 -1.06
C LYS A 536 7.26 12.58 0.26
N ALA A 537 6.40 12.47 1.28
CA ALA A 537 6.78 11.85 2.55
C ALA A 537 7.06 10.36 2.39
N ALA A 538 6.28 9.67 1.55
CA ALA A 538 6.48 8.26 1.20
C ALA A 538 7.81 8.02 0.46
N ASP A 539 8.14 8.83 -0.53
CA ASP A 539 9.41 8.77 -1.27
C ASP A 539 10.62 8.97 -0.34
N LYS A 540 10.52 9.96 0.56
CA LYS A 540 11.57 10.19 1.55
C LYS A 540 11.72 9.01 2.51
N LEU A 541 10.60 8.51 3.04
CA LEU A 541 10.61 7.34 3.92
C LEU A 541 11.21 6.12 3.22
N GLU A 542 10.83 5.87 1.98
CA GLU A 542 11.36 4.76 1.19
C GLU A 542 12.89 4.84 1.08
N LYS A 543 13.42 6.01 0.72
CA LYS A 543 14.88 6.24 0.62
C LYS A 543 15.58 5.99 1.95
N ASP A 544 15.02 6.48 3.05
CA ASP A 544 15.57 6.30 4.39
C ASP A 544 15.57 4.81 4.80
N LEU A 545 14.47 4.07 4.55
CA LEU A 545 14.37 2.63 4.86
C LEU A 545 15.29 1.79 3.99
N VAL A 546 15.35 2.07 2.69
CA VAL A 546 16.26 1.36 1.76
C VAL A 546 17.72 1.61 2.13
N HIS A 547 18.06 2.83 2.54
CA HIS A 547 19.42 3.15 2.99
C HIS A 547 19.82 2.30 4.19
N ILE A 548 18.94 2.16 5.20
CA ILE A 548 19.19 1.30 6.37
C ILE A 548 19.35 -0.17 5.95
N ALA A 549 18.48 -0.67 5.04
CA ALA A 549 18.56 -2.04 4.54
C ALA A 549 19.86 -2.33 3.80
N VAL A 550 20.33 -1.40 2.97
CA VAL A 550 21.59 -1.52 2.23
C VAL A 550 22.79 -1.50 3.18
N GLU A 551 22.82 -0.58 4.14
CA GLU A 551 23.89 -0.53 5.15
C GLU A 551 23.97 -1.83 5.98
N ASP A 552 22.81 -2.39 6.37
CA ASP A 552 22.77 -3.64 7.16
C ASP A 552 23.21 -4.86 6.35
N SER A 553 23.11 -4.80 5.03
CA SER A 553 23.39 -5.91 4.12
C SER A 553 24.82 -5.95 3.56
N VAL A 554 25.66 -4.96 3.91
CA VAL A 554 27.04 -4.87 3.37
C VAL A 554 27.84 -6.13 3.61
N ASP A 555 27.69 -6.77 4.77
CA ASP A 555 28.43 -7.97 5.18
C ASP A 555 27.71 -9.29 4.84
N SER A 556 26.58 -9.25 4.12
CA SER A 556 25.81 -10.46 3.80
C SER A 556 26.29 -11.13 2.51
N GLU A 557 26.28 -12.46 2.45
CA GLU A 557 26.74 -13.26 1.30
C GLU A 557 25.98 -12.95 0.00
N ASP A 558 24.70 -12.62 0.08
CA ASP A 558 23.85 -12.27 -1.07
C ASP A 558 23.78 -10.76 -1.35
N GLY A 559 24.51 -9.93 -0.57
CA GLY A 559 24.46 -8.47 -0.65
C GLY A 559 23.06 -7.90 -0.38
N GLY A 560 22.23 -8.59 0.41
CA GLY A 560 20.89 -8.16 0.79
C GLY A 560 19.84 -8.24 -0.33
N LYS A 561 20.14 -8.91 -1.45
CA LYS A 561 19.23 -9.01 -2.61
C LYS A 561 17.87 -9.61 -2.27
N SER A 562 17.81 -10.59 -1.38
CA SER A 562 16.56 -11.19 -0.92
C SER A 562 15.71 -10.18 -0.17
N LEU A 563 16.34 -9.39 0.68
CA LEU A 563 15.68 -8.37 1.50
C LEU A 563 15.16 -7.20 0.66
N ILE A 564 15.97 -6.71 -0.28
CA ILE A 564 15.57 -5.62 -1.18
C ILE A 564 14.37 -6.04 -2.05
N ARG A 565 14.24 -7.33 -2.41
CA ARG A 565 13.06 -7.84 -3.12
C ARG A 565 11.78 -7.81 -2.27
N GLU A 566 11.89 -7.83 -0.96
CA GLU A 566 10.75 -7.64 -0.05
C GLU A 566 10.29 -6.18 0.03
N MET A 567 11.07 -5.24 -0.51
CA MET A 567 10.81 -3.80 -0.50
C MET A 567 10.56 -3.28 -1.92
N PRO A 568 9.41 -3.60 -2.55
CA PRO A 568 9.07 -3.05 -3.85
C PRO A 568 8.91 -1.54 -3.75
N PRO A 569 9.43 -0.75 -4.70
CA PRO A 569 9.36 0.71 -4.63
C PRO A 569 7.90 1.21 -4.58
N TYR A 570 7.67 2.31 -3.91
CA TYR A 570 6.34 2.93 -3.82
C TYR A 570 5.95 3.65 -5.12
N GLU A 571 6.93 3.90 -6.00
CA GLU A 571 6.74 4.55 -7.31
C GLU A 571 5.96 5.87 -7.20
N SER A 572 6.30 6.69 -6.21
CA SER A 572 5.59 7.94 -5.90
C SER A 572 5.47 8.87 -7.10
N ASP A 573 6.53 8.98 -7.91
CA ASP A 573 6.53 9.80 -9.12
C ASP A 573 5.58 9.24 -10.19
N ILE A 574 5.51 7.91 -10.34
CA ILE A 574 4.59 7.25 -11.25
C ILE A 574 3.15 7.45 -10.77
N ALA A 575 2.91 7.36 -9.47
CA ALA A 575 1.60 7.61 -8.88
C ALA A 575 1.14 9.06 -9.13
N ILE A 576 2.01 10.04 -8.91
CA ILE A 576 1.72 11.46 -9.24
C ILE A 576 1.42 11.61 -10.73
N ALA A 577 2.26 11.04 -11.60
CA ALA A 577 2.06 11.10 -13.05
C ALA A 577 0.71 10.48 -13.47
N ASN A 578 0.32 9.37 -12.87
CA ASN A 578 -0.96 8.73 -13.16
C ASN A 578 -2.15 9.58 -12.70
N LEU A 579 -2.08 10.17 -11.50
CA LEU A 579 -3.12 11.07 -11.01
C LEU A 579 -3.25 12.31 -11.91
N VAL A 580 -2.14 12.89 -12.35
CA VAL A 580 -2.15 14.02 -13.30
C VAL A 580 -2.73 13.60 -14.65
N LYS A 581 -2.43 12.40 -15.15
CA LYS A 581 -3.05 11.88 -16.39
C LYS A 581 -4.56 11.72 -16.25
N VAL A 582 -5.04 11.26 -15.10
CA VAL A 582 -6.48 11.21 -14.81
C VAL A 582 -7.06 12.63 -14.78
N TRP A 583 -6.38 13.57 -14.13
CA TRP A 583 -6.79 14.98 -14.10
C TRP A 583 -6.87 15.59 -15.50
N ILE A 584 -5.84 15.37 -16.35
CA ILE A 584 -5.81 15.81 -17.75
C ILE A 584 -7.01 15.24 -18.51
N LYS A 585 -7.26 13.94 -18.37
CA LYS A 585 -8.37 13.25 -19.04
C LYS A 585 -9.74 13.81 -18.61
N THR A 586 -9.93 14.04 -17.32
CA THR A 586 -11.19 14.62 -16.80
C THR A 586 -11.41 16.03 -17.35
N ARG A 587 -10.35 16.83 -17.48
CA ARG A 587 -10.43 18.17 -18.08
C ARG A 587 -10.70 18.09 -19.58
N GLU A 588 -10.07 17.17 -20.29
CA GLU A 588 -10.35 16.92 -21.72
C GLU A 588 -11.81 16.52 -21.95
N GLU A 589 -12.34 15.58 -21.17
CA GLU A 589 -13.73 15.14 -21.28
C GLU A 589 -14.70 16.31 -21.00
N GLY A 590 -14.45 17.09 -19.96
CA GLY A 590 -15.24 18.28 -19.66
C GLY A 590 -15.19 19.34 -20.77
N LEU A 591 -14.02 19.58 -21.35
CA LEU A 591 -13.84 20.50 -22.47
C LEU A 591 -14.56 20.00 -23.74
N LYS A 592 -14.52 18.72 -23.99
CA LYS A 592 -15.21 18.06 -25.11
C LYS A 592 -16.73 18.19 -25.00
N GLU A 593 -17.27 17.92 -23.84
CA GLU A 593 -18.71 18.10 -23.58
C GLU A 593 -19.11 19.56 -23.72
N TRP A 594 -18.31 20.46 -23.16
CA TRP A 594 -18.56 21.89 -23.27
C TRP A 594 -18.57 22.36 -24.73
N VAL A 595 -17.56 21.94 -25.56
CA VAL A 595 -17.48 22.25 -27.00
C VAL A 595 -18.73 21.75 -27.73
N ASP A 596 -19.16 20.51 -27.41
CA ASP A 596 -20.33 19.91 -28.08
C ASP A 596 -21.64 20.65 -27.73
N GLN A 597 -21.83 21.00 -26.46
CA GLN A 597 -23.03 21.72 -25.98
C GLN A 597 -23.09 23.17 -26.48
N ASN A 598 -21.99 23.90 -26.36
CA ASN A 598 -21.95 25.31 -26.72
C ASN A 598 -22.04 25.55 -28.23
N LEU A 599 -21.39 24.69 -29.03
CA LEU A 599 -21.51 24.81 -30.48
C LEU A 599 -22.91 24.42 -31.03
N GLN A 600 -23.67 23.61 -30.32
CA GLN A 600 -25.08 23.36 -30.68
C GLN A 600 -25.97 24.57 -30.46
N GLN A 601 -25.64 25.45 -29.51
CA GLN A 601 -26.39 26.64 -29.16
C GLN A 601 -25.82 27.92 -29.79
N GLU A 602 -24.67 27.82 -30.50
CA GLU A 602 -24.00 28.95 -31.08
C GLU A 602 -24.78 29.52 -32.25
N ASN A 603 -25.14 30.79 -32.20
CA ASN A 603 -25.97 31.51 -33.19
C ASN A 603 -25.15 32.13 -34.33
N TRP A 604 -23.83 32.14 -34.24
CA TRP A 604 -22.90 32.69 -35.21
C TRP A 604 -23.19 34.14 -35.61
N ASN A 605 -23.54 34.97 -34.61
CA ASN A 605 -23.93 36.38 -34.84
C ASN A 605 -22.72 37.26 -35.07
N PRO A 606 -22.57 37.95 -36.21
CA PRO A 606 -21.43 38.82 -36.55
C PRO A 606 -21.27 40.06 -35.66
N ARG A 607 -22.30 40.41 -34.90
CA ARG A 607 -22.26 41.58 -33.99
C ARG A 607 -21.97 41.25 -32.54
N ALA A 608 -21.60 40.03 -32.26
CA ALA A 608 -21.34 39.54 -30.89
C ALA A 608 -20.12 40.15 -30.23
N ASN A 609 -19.09 40.48 -31.01
CA ASN A 609 -17.85 41.13 -30.52
C ASN A 609 -17.16 41.99 -31.59
N MET A 610 -16.14 42.78 -31.20
CA MET A 610 -15.40 43.67 -32.08
C MET A 610 -14.60 42.94 -33.18
N GLU A 611 -14.28 41.67 -32.96
CA GLU A 611 -13.49 40.84 -33.91
C GLU A 611 -14.36 40.05 -34.88
N ASN A 612 -15.69 40.22 -34.79
CA ASN A 612 -16.65 39.45 -35.58
C ASN A 612 -16.44 37.91 -35.51
N CYS A 613 -15.94 37.43 -34.38
CA CYS A 613 -15.84 35.99 -34.13
C CYS A 613 -16.96 35.51 -33.19
N ALA A 614 -17.19 34.20 -33.13
CA ALA A 614 -18.20 33.63 -32.27
C ALA A 614 -17.80 33.76 -30.77
N PRO A 615 -18.73 34.04 -29.85
CA PRO A 615 -18.45 34.01 -28.42
C PRO A 615 -17.86 32.69 -27.95
N SER A 616 -18.25 31.56 -28.54
CA SER A 616 -17.67 30.24 -28.24
C SER A 616 -16.18 30.14 -28.53
N ALA A 617 -15.63 30.91 -29.51
CA ALA A 617 -14.21 30.93 -29.82
C ALA A 617 -13.38 31.62 -28.71
N THR A 618 -13.89 32.74 -28.20
CA THR A 618 -13.23 33.43 -27.07
C THR A 618 -13.33 32.63 -25.79
N GLU A 619 -14.46 32.00 -25.56
CA GLU A 619 -14.71 31.22 -24.36
C GLU A 619 -13.90 29.93 -24.32
N VAL A 620 -13.76 29.18 -25.42
CA VAL A 620 -12.92 27.98 -25.44
C VAL A 620 -11.45 28.32 -25.14
N LEU A 621 -10.95 29.44 -25.67
CA LEU A 621 -9.58 29.88 -25.35
C LEU A 621 -9.43 30.34 -23.90
N ARG A 622 -10.49 30.98 -23.33
CA ARG A 622 -10.49 31.32 -21.92
C ARG A 622 -10.39 30.08 -21.04
N ILE A 623 -11.20 29.04 -21.32
CA ILE A 623 -11.18 27.77 -20.58
C ILE A 623 -9.82 27.06 -20.74
N ILE A 624 -9.25 27.07 -21.95
CA ILE A 624 -7.92 26.52 -22.18
C ILE A 624 -6.87 27.27 -21.33
N ASN A 625 -6.93 28.60 -21.30
CA ASN A 625 -6.03 29.41 -20.48
C ASN A 625 -6.16 29.10 -18.99
N GLU A 626 -7.39 28.98 -18.48
CA GLU A 626 -7.65 28.61 -17.09
C GLU A 626 -7.17 27.18 -16.78
N THR A 627 -7.35 26.26 -17.72
CA THR A 627 -6.87 24.87 -17.59
C THR A 627 -5.35 24.82 -17.56
N LEU A 628 -4.69 25.65 -18.36
CA LEU A 628 -3.22 25.80 -18.33
C LEU A 628 -2.74 26.39 -16.99
N ASP A 629 -3.39 27.42 -16.51
CA ASP A 629 -3.06 28.02 -15.21
C ASP A 629 -3.25 27.00 -14.07
N ALA A 630 -4.34 26.25 -14.09
CA ALA A 630 -4.61 25.19 -13.13
C ALA A 630 -3.54 24.07 -13.19
N PHE A 631 -3.06 23.70 -14.37
CA PHE A 631 -1.98 22.72 -14.53
C PHE A 631 -0.68 23.20 -13.90
N PHE A 632 -0.28 24.45 -14.13
CA PHE A 632 0.94 25.01 -13.55
C PHE A 632 0.82 25.33 -12.06
N GLN A 633 -0.39 25.38 -11.51
CA GLN A 633 -0.67 25.52 -10.07
C GLN A 633 -0.67 24.18 -9.33
N LEU A 634 -0.64 23.04 -10.04
CA LEU A 634 -0.55 21.75 -9.37
C LEU A 634 0.71 21.69 -8.50
N PRO A 635 0.66 21.15 -7.27
CA PRO A 635 1.79 21.10 -6.34
C PRO A 635 2.82 20.02 -6.69
N ILE A 636 3.10 19.82 -7.97
CA ILE A 636 3.99 18.77 -8.48
C ILE A 636 5.34 19.33 -8.92
N GLN A 637 6.38 18.50 -8.97
CA GLN A 637 7.72 18.91 -9.42
C GLN A 637 8.03 18.55 -10.88
N MET A 638 7.18 17.75 -11.52
CA MET A 638 7.44 17.18 -12.84
C MET A 638 6.59 17.78 -13.97
N HIS A 639 6.22 19.07 -13.85
CA HIS A 639 5.41 19.74 -14.87
C HIS A 639 6.01 19.61 -16.28
N ALA A 640 7.32 19.81 -16.42
CA ALA A 640 7.99 19.75 -17.73
C ALA A 640 7.90 18.36 -18.38
N MET A 641 7.87 17.28 -17.60
CA MET A 641 7.75 15.92 -18.12
C MET A 641 6.31 15.56 -18.53
N LEU A 642 5.31 16.10 -17.85
CA LEU A 642 3.89 15.82 -18.09
C LEU A 642 3.25 16.78 -19.09
N LEU A 643 3.89 17.92 -19.35
CA LEU A 643 3.41 18.96 -20.26
C LEU A 643 3.16 18.45 -21.69
N PRO A 644 4.01 17.63 -22.32
CA PRO A 644 3.76 17.13 -23.67
C PRO A 644 2.43 16.38 -23.79
N ASP A 645 2.15 15.48 -22.86
CA ASP A 645 0.89 14.73 -22.84
C ASP A 645 -0.30 15.67 -22.68
N PHE A 646 -0.18 16.66 -21.80
CA PHE A 646 -1.21 17.66 -21.58
C PHE A 646 -1.46 18.53 -22.82
N LEU A 647 -0.41 19.00 -23.49
CA LEU A 647 -0.53 19.79 -24.71
C LEU A 647 -1.19 19.02 -25.86
N ILE A 648 -0.90 17.73 -25.99
CA ILE A 648 -1.55 16.86 -26.98
C ILE A 648 -3.07 16.82 -26.76
N GLU A 649 -3.52 16.72 -25.52
CA GLU A 649 -4.96 16.67 -25.24
C GLU A 649 -5.64 18.04 -25.42
N LEU A 650 -4.95 19.14 -25.09
CA LEU A 650 -5.43 20.48 -25.39
C LEU A 650 -5.52 20.72 -26.91
N ASP A 651 -4.49 20.32 -27.68
CA ASP A 651 -4.48 20.42 -29.13
C ASP A 651 -5.63 19.60 -29.77
N LYS A 652 -5.88 18.40 -29.29
CA LYS A 652 -7.06 17.60 -29.72
C LYS A 652 -8.38 18.30 -29.42
N SER A 653 -8.49 18.94 -28.27
CA SER A 653 -9.72 19.64 -27.86
C SER A 653 -9.99 20.84 -28.76
N LEU A 654 -8.96 21.66 -29.03
CA LEU A 654 -9.05 22.78 -29.97
C LEU A 654 -9.28 22.30 -31.39
N GLN A 655 -8.61 21.24 -31.83
CA GLN A 655 -8.86 20.61 -33.13
C GLN A 655 -10.32 20.19 -33.26
N ARG A 656 -10.88 19.56 -32.22
CA ARG A 656 -12.30 19.18 -32.19
C ARG A 656 -13.22 20.40 -32.38
N TYR A 657 -12.93 21.48 -31.68
CA TYR A 657 -13.66 22.75 -31.88
C TYR A 657 -13.58 23.19 -33.32
N ALA A 658 -12.40 23.26 -33.93
CA ALA A 658 -12.20 23.68 -35.31
C ALA A 658 -12.95 22.78 -36.31
N LEU A 659 -12.92 21.45 -36.09
CA LEU A 659 -13.68 20.49 -36.92
C LEU A 659 -15.19 20.67 -36.77
N LYS A 660 -15.68 20.96 -35.60
CA LYS A 660 -17.12 21.22 -35.36
C LYS A 660 -17.58 22.55 -35.96
N VAL A 661 -16.75 23.58 -35.91
CA VAL A 661 -17.05 24.90 -36.53
C VAL A 661 -17.29 24.76 -38.04
N LYS A 662 -16.53 23.92 -38.75
CA LYS A 662 -16.72 23.66 -40.16
C LYS A 662 -17.82 22.64 -40.47
N SER A 663 -18.23 21.84 -39.50
CA SER A 663 -19.23 20.78 -39.71
C SER A 663 -20.61 21.34 -40.03
N GLY A 664 -21.38 20.63 -40.83
CA GLY A 664 -22.74 21.00 -41.20
C GLY A 664 -22.84 22.14 -42.24
N CYS A 665 -21.69 22.75 -42.64
CA CYS A 665 -21.70 23.84 -43.62
C CYS A 665 -21.82 23.38 -45.09
N GLY A 666 -21.76 22.06 -45.31
CA GLY A 666 -21.73 21.50 -46.66
C GLY A 666 -20.32 21.52 -47.29
N THR A 667 -20.27 21.13 -48.51
CA THR A 667 -19.06 21.14 -49.35
C THR A 667 -19.36 21.76 -50.70
N ARG A 668 -18.32 22.05 -51.50
CA ARG A 668 -18.48 22.51 -52.90
C ARG A 668 -19.51 21.69 -53.64
N GLY A 669 -19.45 20.38 -53.58
CA GLY A 669 -20.34 19.49 -54.29
C GLY A 669 -21.81 19.56 -53.89
N SER A 670 -22.11 20.09 -52.67
CA SER A 670 -23.49 20.27 -52.18
C SER A 670 -24.25 21.37 -52.92
N PHE A 671 -23.55 22.36 -53.45
CA PHE A 671 -24.14 23.58 -54.08
C PHE A 671 -24.04 23.57 -55.59
N VAL A 672 -23.09 22.88 -56.21
CA VAL A 672 -22.96 22.80 -57.64
C VAL A 672 -24.14 21.96 -58.21
N PRO A 673 -24.97 22.52 -59.11
CA PRO A 673 -26.08 21.77 -59.67
C PRO A 673 -25.55 20.60 -60.51
N PRO A 674 -26.24 19.45 -60.54
CA PRO A 674 -25.87 18.38 -61.42
C PRO A 674 -26.01 18.86 -62.90
N PHE A 675 -25.12 18.42 -63.76
CA PHE A 675 -25.20 18.76 -65.15
C PHE A 675 -26.54 18.32 -65.77
N PRO A 676 -27.28 19.29 -66.42
CA PRO A 676 -28.52 18.92 -67.08
C PRO A 676 -28.24 18.00 -68.25
N ALA A 677 -29.26 17.22 -68.64
CA ALA A 677 -29.17 16.35 -69.80
C ALA A 677 -28.87 17.18 -71.00
N LEU A 678 -28.01 16.69 -71.88
CA LEU A 678 -27.69 17.36 -73.14
C LEU A 678 -28.97 17.56 -73.97
N THR A 679 -29.21 18.83 -74.36
CA THR A 679 -30.33 19.23 -75.23
C THR A 679 -29.80 20.14 -76.31
N ARG A 680 -30.43 20.15 -77.40
CA ARG A 680 -30.12 21.16 -78.45
C ARG A 680 -30.97 22.42 -78.26
N CYS A 681 -30.37 23.60 -78.49
CA CYS A 681 -31.12 24.88 -78.44
C CYS A 681 -32.26 24.96 -79.44
N ASP A 682 -33.27 25.78 -79.14
CA ASP A 682 -34.41 25.99 -80.05
C ASP A 682 -34.09 27.09 -81.08
N ILE A 683 -33.87 26.72 -82.31
CA ILE A 683 -33.66 27.64 -83.37
C ILE A 683 -35.06 28.08 -83.91
N GLY A 684 -35.52 29.21 -83.39
CA GLY A 684 -36.64 30.01 -83.90
C GLY A 684 -37.85 29.31 -84.49
N SER A 685 -38.94 29.39 -83.87
CA SER A 685 -40.22 29.69 -84.50
C SER A 685 -40.82 30.87 -83.82
N LYS A 686 -40.92 31.92 -84.53
CA LYS A 686 -41.62 33.19 -84.29
C LYS A 686 -42.30 33.31 -82.92
N LEU A 687 -41.67 33.97 -81.98
CA LEU A 687 -42.25 34.48 -80.78
C LEU A 687 -43.33 35.51 -81.08
N TRP A 688 -44.48 35.13 -81.52
CA TRP A 688 -45.74 35.86 -81.41
C TRP A 688 -46.85 34.92 -81.03
N LYS A 689 -47.38 35.09 -79.83
CA LYS A 689 -48.48 34.39 -79.12
C LYS A 689 -48.11 33.30 -78.13
N LYS A 690 -47.88 33.66 -76.98
CA LYS A 690 -48.69 33.37 -75.82
C LYS A 690 -47.97 33.81 -74.57
N LYS A 691 -48.23 35.01 -74.18
CA LYS A 691 -48.01 35.44 -72.75
C LYS A 691 -49.17 34.90 -71.91
N GLU A 692 -49.38 33.63 -71.98
CA GLU A 692 -50.35 32.95 -71.11
C GLU A 692 -50.02 31.46 -71.09
N LYS A 693 -49.36 31.05 -70.03
CA LYS A 693 -49.15 29.72 -69.45
C LYS A 693 -47.68 29.48 -69.10
N LEU A 694 -47.06 30.47 -68.50
CA LEU A 694 -45.85 30.24 -67.69
C LEU A 694 -46.20 30.14 -66.16
N GLN A 695 -47.36 29.54 -65.93
CA GLN A 695 -47.79 29.33 -64.53
C GLN A 695 -47.81 27.88 -64.09
N ASN A 696 -47.32 26.92 -64.86
CA ASN A 696 -47.21 25.51 -64.41
C ASN A 696 -45.98 24.86 -65.05
N LEU A 697 -44.82 25.42 -64.81
CA LEU A 697 -43.63 24.64 -64.65
C LEU A 697 -43.63 24.05 -63.17
N PRO A 698 -43.51 22.74 -63.03
CA PRO A 698 -43.35 22.25 -61.68
C PRO A 698 -42.21 23.00 -61.02
N LYS A 699 -42.57 23.75 -60.02
CA LYS A 699 -41.55 24.16 -59.04
C LYS A 699 -40.77 22.90 -58.67
N ARG A 700 -39.60 22.73 -59.31
CA ARG A 700 -38.62 21.78 -58.82
C ARG A 700 -38.37 22.18 -57.39
N GLY A 701 -39.17 21.70 -56.43
CA GLY A 701 -38.83 21.70 -55.03
C GLY A 701 -37.45 21.07 -54.98
N SER A 702 -36.53 21.85 -54.52
CA SER A 702 -35.24 21.31 -54.16
C SER A 702 -35.48 20.15 -53.18
N GLN A 703 -35.41 18.91 -53.71
CA GLN A 703 -35.16 17.77 -52.83
C GLN A 703 -33.69 17.85 -52.39
N VAL A 704 -33.40 18.90 -51.65
CA VAL A 704 -32.39 18.84 -50.61
C VAL A 704 -33.18 18.47 -49.37
N GLY A 705 -32.90 17.31 -48.77
CA GLY A 705 -33.59 16.77 -47.63
C GLY A 705 -33.88 17.84 -46.59
N SER A 706 -35.15 18.04 -46.30
CA SER A 706 -35.62 18.81 -45.18
C SER A 706 -35.09 18.20 -43.88
N THR A 707 -33.93 18.65 -43.49
CA THR A 707 -33.47 18.63 -42.12
C THR A 707 -33.58 20.05 -41.59
N ASN A 708 -34.20 20.22 -40.45
CA ASN A 708 -34.37 21.47 -39.70
C ASN A 708 -33.04 22.19 -39.45
N GLY A 709 -32.49 22.90 -40.44
CA GLY A 709 -31.18 23.51 -40.41
C GLY A 709 -31.00 24.77 -41.26
N ASP A 710 -32.07 25.35 -41.80
CA ASP A 710 -31.99 26.45 -42.78
C ASP A 710 -31.41 27.76 -42.23
N ILE A 711 -31.27 27.93 -40.96
CA ILE A 711 -30.75 29.17 -40.34
C ILE A 711 -29.22 29.19 -40.28
N SER A 712 -28.58 28.05 -40.31
CA SER A 712 -27.11 27.85 -40.13
C SER A 712 -26.26 28.27 -41.32
N PHE A 713 -26.85 28.58 -42.47
CA PHE A 713 -26.15 28.81 -43.73
C PHE A 713 -26.20 30.25 -44.25
N ALA A 714 -26.62 31.24 -43.47
CA ALA A 714 -26.58 32.63 -43.89
C ALA A 714 -25.13 33.08 -44.13
N LEU A 715 -24.85 33.88 -45.14
CA LEU A 715 -23.51 34.37 -45.46
C LEU A 715 -22.81 35.02 -44.24
N PRO A 716 -23.43 35.89 -43.45
CA PRO A 716 -22.77 36.45 -42.26
C PRO A 716 -22.32 35.40 -41.25
N GLN A 717 -23.11 34.33 -41.10
CA GLN A 717 -22.80 33.24 -40.15
C GLN A 717 -21.57 32.44 -40.63
N LEU A 718 -21.43 32.21 -41.95
CA LEU A 718 -20.24 31.55 -42.49
C LEU A 718 -18.99 32.42 -42.31
N CYS A 719 -19.15 33.74 -42.43
CA CYS A 719 -18.06 34.72 -42.19
C CYS A 719 -17.59 34.65 -40.72
N VAL A 720 -18.54 34.61 -39.78
CA VAL A 720 -18.20 34.46 -38.33
C VAL A 720 -17.45 33.18 -38.03
N ARG A 721 -17.84 32.06 -38.67
CA ARG A 721 -17.15 30.77 -38.51
C ARG A 721 -15.70 30.85 -39.02
N MET A 722 -15.47 31.49 -40.15
CA MET A 722 -14.11 31.73 -40.69
C MET A 722 -13.29 32.60 -39.74
N ASN A 723 -13.88 33.68 -39.25
CA ASN A 723 -13.21 34.59 -38.29
C ASN A 723 -12.89 33.84 -36.99
N SER A 724 -13.79 33.00 -36.48
CA SER A 724 -13.55 32.21 -35.26
C SER A 724 -12.36 31.26 -35.41
N LEU A 725 -12.24 30.57 -36.54
CA LEU A 725 -11.09 29.71 -36.82
C LEU A 725 -9.81 30.53 -36.93
N HIS A 726 -9.89 31.72 -37.58
CA HIS A 726 -8.74 32.63 -37.70
C HIS A 726 -8.31 33.17 -36.33
N TYR A 727 -9.27 33.57 -35.50
CA TYR A 727 -9.03 34.05 -34.15
C TYR A 727 -8.31 33.01 -33.31
N ILE A 728 -8.82 31.75 -33.30
CA ILE A 728 -8.15 30.66 -32.61
C ILE A 728 -6.72 30.48 -33.12
N TRP A 729 -6.52 30.43 -34.43
CA TRP A 729 -5.20 30.24 -35.00
C TRP A 729 -4.22 31.38 -34.60
N THR A 730 -4.68 32.61 -34.48
CA THR A 730 -3.84 33.76 -34.10
C THR A 730 -3.49 33.71 -32.60
N GLU A 731 -4.43 33.30 -31.76
CA GLU A 731 -4.26 33.21 -30.31
C GLU A 731 -3.38 32.03 -29.86
N LEU A 732 -3.15 31.01 -30.71
CA LEU A 732 -2.22 29.93 -30.40
C LEU A 732 -0.80 30.43 -30.15
N GLU A 733 -0.33 31.47 -30.86
CA GLU A 733 0.98 32.07 -30.60
C GLU A 733 1.08 32.68 -29.20
N ASN A 734 -0.01 33.26 -28.71
CA ASN A 734 -0.07 33.84 -27.36
C ASN A 734 -0.07 32.74 -26.30
N LEU A 735 -0.80 31.63 -26.53
CA LEU A 735 -0.76 30.46 -25.69
C LEU A 735 0.66 29.84 -25.61
N GLU A 736 1.33 29.68 -26.75
CA GLU A 736 2.70 29.15 -26.78
C GLU A 736 3.69 30.04 -26.01
N LYS A 737 3.55 31.37 -26.15
CA LYS A 737 4.38 32.34 -25.39
C LYS A 737 4.12 32.25 -23.91
N LYS A 738 2.84 32.12 -23.50
CA LYS A 738 2.45 31.94 -22.10
C LYS A 738 3.06 30.68 -21.52
N ILE A 739 2.94 29.53 -22.20
CA ILE A 739 3.50 28.25 -21.76
C ILE A 739 5.01 28.36 -21.59
N LYS A 740 5.72 28.96 -22.54
CA LYS A 740 7.17 29.19 -22.45
C LYS A 740 7.55 30.08 -21.26
N THR A 741 6.70 31.05 -20.93
CA THR A 741 6.90 31.92 -19.75
C THR A 741 6.68 31.15 -18.46
N CYS A 742 5.62 30.37 -18.38
CA CYS A 742 5.35 29.52 -17.21
C CYS A 742 6.49 28.51 -16.98
N LEU A 743 6.99 27.86 -18.04
CA LEU A 743 8.13 26.94 -17.93
C LEU A 743 9.42 27.60 -17.44
N ARG A 744 9.69 28.85 -17.86
CA ARG A 744 10.90 29.60 -17.38
C ARG A 744 10.79 29.95 -15.88
N ASN A 745 9.60 30.05 -15.36
CA ASN A 745 9.36 30.37 -13.94
C ASN A 745 9.44 29.11 -13.04
N LEU A 746 9.54 27.91 -13.62
CA LEU A 746 9.77 26.68 -12.87
C LEU A 746 11.21 26.58 -12.39
N GLU A 747 11.46 25.75 -11.38
CA GLU A 747 12.79 25.55 -10.79
C GLU A 747 13.85 25.15 -11.85
N SER A 748 15.10 25.56 -11.63
CA SER A 748 16.21 25.43 -12.59
C SER A 748 16.46 23.99 -13.12
N ALA A 749 16.15 22.98 -12.35
CA ALA A 749 16.28 21.57 -12.78
C ALA A 749 15.31 21.18 -13.91
N GLN A 750 14.20 21.89 -14.07
CA GLN A 750 13.22 21.67 -15.13
C GLN A 750 13.49 22.57 -16.37
N ALA A 751 14.28 23.62 -16.20
CA ALA A 751 14.56 24.59 -17.27
C ALA A 751 15.32 23.95 -18.44
N ASP A 752 16.21 23.01 -18.20
CA ASP A 752 16.96 22.30 -19.26
C ASP A 752 16.05 21.39 -20.09
N ILE A 753 15.08 20.73 -19.46
CA ILE A 753 14.07 19.92 -20.13
C ILE A 753 13.14 20.83 -20.93
N ALA A 754 12.74 21.96 -20.34
CA ALA A 754 11.86 22.94 -20.97
C ALA A 754 12.45 23.58 -22.22
N ASN A 755 13.76 23.81 -22.28
CA ASN A 755 14.44 24.38 -23.43
C ASN A 755 14.48 23.46 -24.68
N GLY A 756 14.33 22.15 -24.48
CA GLY A 756 14.21 21.14 -25.53
C GLY A 756 12.80 20.88 -26.04
N LEU A 757 11.78 21.36 -25.35
CA LEU A 757 10.37 21.10 -25.69
C LEU A 757 9.90 21.95 -26.87
N GLN A 758 9.49 21.31 -27.97
CA GLN A 758 8.78 21.95 -29.06
C GLN A 758 7.29 22.10 -28.70
N ILE A 759 6.91 23.31 -28.29
CA ILE A 759 5.52 23.64 -27.96
C ILE A 759 4.85 24.11 -29.25
N ARG A 760 4.01 23.27 -29.83
CA ARG A 760 3.24 23.58 -31.04
C ARG A 760 1.88 22.88 -31.02
N PHE A 761 0.84 23.64 -31.41
CA PHE A 761 -0.51 23.12 -31.60
C PHE A 761 -0.73 22.75 -33.10
N GLU A 762 0.04 21.77 -33.58
CA GLU A 762 0.07 21.44 -35.02
C GLU A 762 -1.27 20.92 -35.55
N MET A 763 -2.01 20.13 -34.78
CA MET A 763 -3.30 19.60 -35.20
C MET A 763 -4.35 20.69 -35.29
N THR A 764 -4.38 21.63 -34.36
CA THR A 764 -5.31 22.77 -34.38
C THR A 764 -4.99 23.73 -35.51
N VAL A 765 -3.71 24.03 -35.72
CA VAL A 765 -3.28 24.90 -36.85
C VAL A 765 -3.70 24.29 -38.18
N ALA A 766 -3.46 23.01 -38.38
CA ALA A 766 -3.88 22.29 -39.58
C ALA A 766 -5.42 22.29 -39.76
N ALA A 767 -6.14 22.00 -38.67
CA ALA A 767 -7.62 21.97 -38.70
C ALA A 767 -8.23 23.36 -38.96
N CYS A 768 -7.69 24.43 -38.38
CA CYS A 768 -8.12 25.79 -38.64
C CYS A 768 -7.85 26.21 -40.08
N HIS A 769 -6.63 25.92 -40.59
CA HIS A 769 -6.26 26.25 -41.94
C HIS A 769 -7.12 25.53 -42.98
N GLU A 770 -7.29 24.20 -42.80
CA GLU A 770 -8.17 23.42 -43.67
C GLU A 770 -9.64 23.86 -43.52
N GLY A 771 -10.10 24.11 -42.27
CA GLY A 771 -11.44 24.59 -42.01
C GLY A 771 -11.73 25.94 -42.72
N ILE A 772 -10.83 26.90 -42.64
CA ILE A 772 -10.94 28.21 -43.36
C ILE A 772 -11.03 27.97 -44.85
N LEU A 773 -10.14 27.15 -45.44
CA LEU A 773 -10.17 26.87 -46.88
C LEU A 773 -11.49 26.21 -47.29
N GLN A 774 -11.97 25.25 -46.57
CA GLN A 774 -13.25 24.56 -46.84
C GLN A 774 -14.44 25.53 -46.72
N LEU A 775 -14.46 26.37 -45.66
CA LEU A 775 -15.51 27.37 -45.49
C LEU A 775 -15.49 28.43 -46.55
N CYS A 776 -14.30 28.92 -46.98
CA CYS A 776 -14.16 29.85 -48.11
C CYS A 776 -14.74 29.26 -49.39
N GLU A 777 -14.39 28.00 -49.73
CA GLU A 777 -14.90 27.30 -50.87
C GLU A 777 -16.41 27.09 -50.77
N THR A 778 -16.89 26.56 -49.67
CA THR A 778 -18.32 26.31 -49.44
C THR A 778 -19.13 27.61 -49.54
N THR A 779 -18.64 28.69 -48.91
CA THR A 779 -19.27 30.01 -48.97
C THR A 779 -19.35 30.52 -50.38
N ALA A 780 -18.25 30.39 -51.15
CA ALA A 780 -18.19 30.82 -52.53
C ALA A 780 -19.20 30.10 -53.40
N TYR A 781 -19.22 28.78 -53.35
CA TYR A 781 -20.16 27.98 -54.15
C TYR A 781 -21.63 28.14 -53.68
N LYS A 782 -21.86 28.31 -52.38
CA LYS A 782 -23.21 28.63 -51.85
C LYS A 782 -23.68 30.00 -52.39
N VAL A 783 -22.87 31.03 -52.33
CA VAL A 783 -23.18 32.36 -52.80
C VAL A 783 -23.54 32.33 -54.26
N ILE A 784 -22.66 31.79 -55.12
CA ILE A 784 -22.80 31.83 -56.57
C ILE A 784 -23.94 30.93 -57.05
N PHE A 785 -24.05 29.70 -56.59
CA PHE A 785 -24.96 28.73 -57.11
C PHE A 785 -26.31 28.65 -56.39
N HIS A 786 -26.38 29.14 -55.16
CA HIS A 786 -27.64 29.12 -54.38
C HIS A 786 -28.18 30.56 -54.21
N ASP A 787 -27.43 31.45 -53.59
CA ASP A 787 -27.92 32.79 -53.26
C ASP A 787 -28.11 33.63 -54.48
N MET A 788 -27.18 33.57 -55.44
CA MET A 788 -27.21 34.28 -56.71
C MET A 788 -27.84 33.48 -57.88
N SER A 789 -28.42 32.32 -57.59
CA SER A 789 -28.95 31.43 -58.59
C SER A 789 -29.93 32.12 -59.55
N ARG A 790 -30.72 33.09 -59.07
CA ARG A 790 -31.68 33.84 -59.89
C ARG A 790 -31.00 34.69 -60.96
N VAL A 791 -29.94 35.40 -60.65
CA VAL A 791 -29.22 36.27 -61.54
C VAL A 791 -28.24 35.50 -62.43
N LEU A 792 -27.70 34.44 -61.97
CA LEU A 792 -26.77 33.59 -62.72
C LEU A 792 -27.46 32.51 -63.53
N TRP A 793 -28.32 31.70 -62.97
CA TRP A 793 -28.87 30.52 -63.58
C TRP A 793 -30.20 30.80 -64.26
N ASP A 794 -31.08 31.62 -63.66
CA ASP A 794 -32.41 31.87 -64.26
C ASP A 794 -32.44 33.07 -65.22
N ALA A 795 -31.47 33.98 -65.16
CA ALA A 795 -31.46 35.23 -65.92
C ALA A 795 -30.37 35.35 -66.98
N LEU A 796 -29.12 34.97 -66.65
CA LEU A 796 -27.99 35.23 -67.55
C LEU A 796 -28.13 34.50 -68.88
N TYR A 797 -28.09 35.24 -70.00
CA TYR A 797 -28.23 34.79 -71.39
C TYR A 797 -29.51 33.99 -71.69
N VAL A 798 -30.59 34.15 -70.93
CA VAL A 798 -31.86 33.50 -71.21
C VAL A 798 -32.63 34.28 -72.29
N GLY A 799 -32.83 33.68 -73.43
CA GLY A 799 -33.50 34.30 -74.53
C GLY A 799 -32.53 35.06 -75.45
N ASP A 800 -32.55 36.38 -75.42
CA ASP A 800 -31.64 37.21 -76.20
C ASP A 800 -30.39 37.61 -75.39
N THR A 801 -29.20 37.31 -75.96
CA THR A 801 -27.91 37.54 -75.33
C THR A 801 -27.65 39.03 -75.10
N ALA A 802 -28.08 39.90 -75.98
CA ALA A 802 -27.86 41.35 -75.85
C ALA A 802 -28.69 41.97 -74.72
N SER A 803 -29.85 41.43 -74.37
CA SER A 803 -30.77 42.00 -73.35
C SER A 803 -30.58 41.30 -72.00
N SER A 804 -29.91 40.14 -71.92
CA SER A 804 -29.75 39.35 -70.67
C SER A 804 -28.28 39.23 -70.32
N ARG A 805 -27.60 40.31 -70.04
CA ARG A 805 -26.18 40.46 -69.78
C ARG A 805 -25.83 40.23 -68.33
N ILE A 806 -24.52 40.28 -68.09
CA ILE A 806 -23.93 39.94 -66.76
C ILE A 806 -24.10 41.07 -65.71
N ASP A 807 -24.48 42.28 -66.05
CA ASP A 807 -24.55 43.43 -65.14
C ASP A 807 -25.38 43.20 -63.87
N PRO A 808 -26.57 42.54 -63.88
CA PRO A 808 -27.27 42.23 -62.68
C PRO A 808 -26.49 41.30 -61.76
N PHE A 809 -25.72 40.36 -62.29
CA PHE A 809 -24.86 39.49 -61.56
C PHE A 809 -23.72 40.23 -60.91
N ILE A 810 -23.03 41.15 -61.61
CA ILE A 810 -21.94 41.95 -61.12
C ILE A 810 -22.43 42.87 -59.99
N LYS A 811 -23.60 43.45 -60.09
CA LYS A 811 -24.22 44.31 -59.09
C LYS A 811 -24.48 43.53 -57.78
N GLU A 812 -25.06 42.38 -57.90
CA GLU A 812 -25.33 41.53 -56.75
C GLU A 812 -24.03 40.98 -56.08
N ALA A 813 -23.05 40.60 -56.94
CA ALA A 813 -21.75 40.16 -56.50
C ALA A 813 -20.99 41.26 -55.72
N ASN A 814 -21.04 42.51 -56.17
CA ASN A 814 -20.44 43.64 -55.47
C ASN A 814 -21.08 43.85 -54.10
N HIS A 815 -22.40 43.76 -53.95
CA HIS A 815 -23.09 43.84 -52.65
C HIS A 815 -22.66 42.73 -51.69
N ILE A 816 -22.47 41.52 -52.21
CA ILE A 816 -21.98 40.41 -51.43
C ILE A 816 -20.53 40.62 -51.02
N LEU A 817 -19.66 41.06 -51.93
CA LEU A 817 -18.26 41.40 -51.64
C LEU A 817 -18.13 42.51 -50.59
N GLU A 818 -19.00 43.52 -50.64
CA GLU A 818 -19.07 44.56 -49.60
C GLU A 818 -19.46 43.96 -48.24
N THR A 819 -20.48 43.11 -48.20
CA THR A 819 -20.86 42.40 -46.97
C THR A 819 -19.70 41.59 -46.42
N ILE A 820 -18.95 40.88 -47.22
CA ILE A 820 -17.78 40.10 -46.84
C ILE A 820 -16.66 41.02 -46.34
N SER A 821 -16.44 42.13 -47.02
CA SER A 821 -15.45 43.12 -46.62
C SER A 821 -15.67 43.70 -45.23
N ASN A 822 -16.95 43.88 -44.90
CA ASN A 822 -17.37 44.42 -43.62
C ASN A 822 -17.43 43.38 -42.47
N THR A 823 -17.52 42.08 -42.84
CA THR A 823 -17.74 41.04 -41.84
C THR A 823 -16.50 40.16 -41.63
N VAL A 824 -15.75 39.85 -42.70
CA VAL A 824 -14.61 38.93 -42.64
C VAL A 824 -13.32 39.65 -42.26
N HIS A 825 -12.57 39.04 -41.36
CA HIS A 825 -11.25 39.56 -40.98
C HIS A 825 -10.31 39.76 -42.16
N SER A 826 -9.57 40.87 -42.14
CA SER A 826 -8.71 41.29 -43.30
C SER A 826 -7.78 40.23 -43.86
N ARG A 827 -7.18 39.38 -42.97
CA ARG A 827 -6.24 38.30 -43.38
C ARG A 827 -6.93 37.12 -44.04
N VAL A 828 -8.22 36.91 -43.83
CA VAL A 828 -9.02 35.81 -44.45
C VAL A 828 -9.73 36.30 -45.70
N ARG A 829 -10.03 37.60 -45.79
CA ARG A 829 -10.79 38.27 -46.86
C ARG A 829 -10.35 37.86 -48.25
N ASN A 830 -9.05 38.01 -48.54
CA ASN A 830 -8.52 37.67 -49.86
C ASN A 830 -8.74 36.21 -50.27
N ARG A 831 -8.77 35.29 -49.31
CA ARG A 831 -9.06 33.85 -49.57
C ARG A 831 -10.50 33.64 -49.93
N VAL A 832 -11.44 34.29 -49.25
CA VAL A 832 -12.88 34.20 -49.55
C VAL A 832 -13.15 34.82 -50.92
N VAL A 833 -12.65 36.03 -51.18
CA VAL A 833 -12.81 36.73 -52.47
C VAL A 833 -12.24 35.89 -53.60
N THR A 834 -11.06 35.29 -53.42
CA THR A 834 -10.46 34.37 -54.37
C THR A 834 -11.35 33.16 -54.66
N ALA A 835 -11.95 32.59 -53.64
CA ALA A 835 -12.86 31.45 -53.79
C ALA A 835 -14.15 31.85 -54.51
N ILE A 836 -14.72 33.02 -54.21
CA ILE A 836 -15.89 33.56 -54.88
C ILE A 836 -15.60 33.84 -56.37
N MET A 837 -14.43 34.45 -56.67
CA MET A 837 -13.99 34.67 -58.06
C MET A 837 -13.94 33.32 -58.83
N LYS A 838 -13.33 32.29 -58.26
CA LYS A 838 -13.26 30.95 -58.87
C LYS A 838 -14.66 30.37 -59.09
N ALA A 839 -15.51 30.43 -58.04
CA ALA A 839 -16.90 29.97 -58.16
C ALA A 839 -17.70 30.74 -59.17
N SER A 840 -17.48 32.08 -59.35
CA SER A 840 -18.09 32.90 -60.35
C SER A 840 -17.67 32.51 -61.78
N PHE A 841 -16.40 32.23 -61.97
CA PHE A 841 -15.89 31.76 -63.28
C PHE A 841 -16.39 30.38 -63.62
N ASP A 842 -16.46 29.47 -62.63
CA ASP A 842 -17.08 28.14 -62.79
C ASP A 842 -18.57 28.25 -63.08
N GLY A 843 -19.30 29.14 -62.42
CA GLY A 843 -20.71 29.42 -62.66
C GLY A 843 -20.94 30.00 -64.04
N PHE A 844 -20.11 30.95 -64.47
CA PHE A 844 -20.17 31.52 -65.77
C PHE A 844 -19.98 30.48 -66.92
N LEU A 845 -18.95 29.64 -66.78
CA LEU A 845 -18.71 28.51 -67.64
C LEU A 845 -19.88 27.51 -67.68
N LEU A 846 -20.44 27.23 -66.50
CA LEU A 846 -21.55 26.28 -66.37
C LEU A 846 -22.79 26.82 -67.11
N VAL A 847 -23.06 28.14 -67.06
CA VAL A 847 -24.15 28.77 -67.79
C VAL A 847 -23.90 28.65 -69.30
N LEU A 848 -22.67 28.85 -69.78
CA LEU A 848 -22.33 28.72 -71.23
C LEU A 848 -22.39 27.30 -71.72
N LEU A 849 -22.00 26.31 -70.96
CA LEU A 849 -21.83 24.91 -71.37
C LEU A 849 -22.98 23.99 -70.95
N ALA A 850 -23.77 24.40 -69.97
CA ALA A 850 -24.82 23.57 -69.45
C ALA A 850 -26.10 24.33 -69.03
N GLY A 851 -26.28 25.55 -69.48
CA GLY A 851 -27.39 26.45 -69.20
C GLY A 851 -28.74 26.04 -69.71
N GLY A 852 -28.79 24.97 -70.48
CA GLY A 852 -30.05 24.41 -71.04
C GLY A 852 -30.52 25.04 -72.35
N PRO A 853 -31.68 24.52 -72.93
CA PRO A 853 -32.12 24.87 -74.26
C PRO A 853 -32.58 26.29 -74.45
N SER A 854 -32.82 27.03 -73.43
CA SER A 854 -33.22 28.46 -73.49
C SER A 854 -32.06 29.41 -73.84
N ARG A 855 -30.81 28.88 -73.84
CA ARG A 855 -29.58 29.62 -74.23
C ARG A 855 -29.10 29.20 -75.64
N ALA A 856 -29.18 30.13 -76.56
CA ALA A 856 -28.76 29.87 -77.93
C ALA A 856 -27.78 30.98 -78.33
N PHE A 857 -26.54 30.63 -78.60
CA PHE A 857 -25.43 31.55 -78.92
C PHE A 857 -25.14 31.54 -80.45
N SER A 858 -25.22 32.69 -81.07
CA SER A 858 -24.69 32.95 -82.38
C SER A 858 -23.20 33.18 -82.32
N ARG A 859 -22.54 33.18 -83.48
CA ARG A 859 -21.12 33.58 -83.60
C ARG A 859 -20.88 35.03 -83.15
N GLN A 860 -21.86 35.95 -83.44
CA GLN A 860 -21.82 37.36 -83.06
C GLN A 860 -21.90 37.58 -81.54
N ASP A 861 -22.53 36.69 -80.84
CA ASP A 861 -22.67 36.77 -79.39
C ASP A 861 -21.31 36.53 -78.63
N SER A 862 -20.28 35.96 -79.38
CA SER A 862 -18.96 35.75 -78.80
C SER A 862 -18.31 37.05 -78.30
N GLU A 863 -18.49 38.14 -78.89
CA GLU A 863 -17.93 39.44 -78.53
C GLU A 863 -18.62 39.93 -77.19
N ILE A 864 -19.96 39.74 -77.13
CA ILE A 864 -20.74 40.05 -75.90
C ILE A 864 -20.26 39.19 -74.75
N ILE A 865 -20.12 37.89 -74.94
CA ILE A 865 -19.69 36.95 -73.94
C ILE A 865 -18.25 37.27 -73.45
N GLU A 866 -17.33 37.59 -74.39
CA GLU A 866 -15.95 38.04 -74.07
C GLU A 866 -15.96 39.36 -73.33
N GLY A 867 -16.82 40.34 -73.75
CA GLY A 867 -16.99 41.58 -73.01
C GLY A 867 -17.48 41.39 -71.55
N ASP A 868 -18.53 40.56 -71.43
CA ASP A 868 -19.08 40.24 -70.10
C ASP A 868 -18.05 39.51 -69.21
N PHE A 869 -17.30 38.60 -69.77
CA PHE A 869 -16.23 37.94 -68.97
C PHE A 869 -15.07 38.91 -68.59
N ARG A 870 -14.81 39.86 -69.44
CA ARG A 870 -13.82 40.93 -69.09
C ARG A 870 -14.38 41.80 -67.98
N SER A 871 -15.60 42.27 -68.05
CA SER A 871 -16.24 43.01 -66.95
C SER A 871 -16.27 42.19 -65.65
N LEU A 872 -16.51 40.86 -65.74
CA LEU A 872 -16.44 39.98 -64.57
C LEU A 872 -15.05 39.88 -63.99
N LYS A 873 -13.99 39.83 -64.76
CA LYS A 873 -12.61 39.88 -64.30
C LYS A 873 -12.22 41.20 -63.63
N ASP A 874 -12.61 42.31 -64.36
CA ASP A 874 -12.31 43.69 -63.92
C ASP A 874 -12.94 43.99 -62.57
N MET A 875 -14.13 43.48 -62.30
CA MET A 875 -14.72 43.52 -60.97
C MET A 875 -13.80 42.97 -59.85
N TYR A 876 -13.10 41.88 -60.09
CA TYR A 876 -12.18 41.26 -59.06
C TYR A 876 -10.79 41.94 -59.04
N LEU A 877 -10.37 42.58 -60.14
CA LEU A 877 -9.15 43.41 -60.20
C LEU A 877 -9.35 44.78 -59.55
N ALA A 878 -10.58 45.32 -59.57
CA ALA A 878 -10.96 46.60 -58.94
C ALA A 878 -9.91 47.71 -59.16
N ASP A 879 -9.55 47.95 -60.36
CA ASP A 879 -8.53 48.94 -60.80
C ASP A 879 -7.19 48.82 -60.06
N GLY A 880 -6.85 47.64 -59.60
CA GLY A 880 -5.59 47.35 -58.86
C GLY A 880 -5.75 47.21 -57.36
N ASP A 881 -6.85 47.60 -56.79
CA ASP A 881 -7.16 47.47 -55.33
C ASP A 881 -7.72 46.11 -54.96
N GLY A 882 -7.99 45.25 -55.95
CA GLY A 882 -8.61 43.94 -55.78
C GLY A 882 -7.59 42.78 -55.59
N LEU A 883 -7.89 41.66 -56.26
CA LEU A 883 -7.02 40.48 -56.25
C LEU A 883 -5.82 40.69 -57.21
N PRO A 884 -4.68 40.06 -56.93
CA PRO A 884 -3.51 40.10 -57.79
C PRO A 884 -3.83 39.61 -59.22
N GLN A 885 -3.39 40.33 -60.25
CA GLN A 885 -3.67 40.03 -61.65
C GLN A 885 -3.27 38.59 -62.04
N GLU A 886 -2.12 38.10 -61.56
CA GLU A 886 -1.66 36.73 -61.82
C GLU A 886 -2.65 35.68 -61.34
N LEU A 887 -3.25 35.88 -60.17
CA LEU A 887 -4.20 34.99 -59.56
C LEU A 887 -5.53 35.00 -60.34
N VAL A 888 -6.00 36.18 -60.76
CA VAL A 888 -7.20 36.33 -61.57
C VAL A 888 -6.97 35.66 -62.93
N GLU A 889 -5.86 35.87 -63.60
CA GLU A 889 -5.51 35.28 -64.87
C GLU A 889 -5.36 33.74 -64.76
N LYS A 890 -4.77 33.22 -63.73
CA LYS A 890 -4.71 31.80 -63.49
C LYS A 890 -6.10 31.17 -63.30
N ALA A 891 -6.96 31.80 -62.55
CA ALA A 891 -8.35 31.35 -62.40
C ALA A 891 -9.18 31.45 -63.67
N ALA A 892 -8.95 32.49 -64.45
CA ALA A 892 -9.62 32.72 -65.74
C ALA A 892 -9.22 31.76 -66.87
N SER A 893 -8.13 31.01 -66.67
CA SER A 893 -7.55 30.14 -67.74
C SER A 893 -8.55 29.16 -68.40
N GLN A 894 -9.43 28.53 -67.58
CA GLN A 894 -10.43 27.60 -68.12
C GLN A 894 -11.44 28.31 -69.00
N VAL A 895 -11.92 29.49 -68.60
CA VAL A 895 -12.88 30.26 -69.32
C VAL A 895 -12.22 30.73 -70.65
N LYS A 896 -10.98 31.28 -70.55
CA LYS A 896 -10.19 31.72 -71.75
C LYS A 896 -9.95 30.58 -72.75
N ASN A 897 -9.82 29.34 -72.29
CA ASN A 897 -9.67 28.17 -73.15
C ASN A 897 -10.97 27.79 -73.90
N VAL A 898 -12.13 28.15 -73.35
CA VAL A 898 -13.43 27.79 -73.88
C VAL A 898 -13.98 28.90 -74.83
N LEU A 899 -13.80 30.17 -74.46
CA LEU A 899 -14.33 31.34 -75.23
C LEU A 899 -14.06 31.28 -76.72
N PRO A 900 -12.85 30.93 -77.18
CA PRO A 900 -12.56 30.86 -78.63
C PRO A 900 -13.45 29.92 -79.45
N LEU A 901 -14.02 28.89 -78.75
CA LEU A 901 -14.94 27.98 -79.39
C LEU A 901 -16.24 28.65 -79.80
N PHE A 902 -16.70 29.68 -79.13
CA PHE A 902 -17.87 30.47 -79.46
C PHE A 902 -17.65 31.33 -80.67
N HIS A 903 -16.44 31.75 -80.91
CA HIS A 903 -16.04 32.51 -82.11
C HIS A 903 -15.81 31.61 -83.34
N THR A 904 -15.49 30.34 -83.20
CA THR A 904 -15.24 29.35 -84.23
C THR A 904 -16.52 29.06 -84.99
N ASP A 905 -16.43 28.88 -86.29
CA ASP A 905 -17.58 28.53 -87.18
C ASP A 905 -18.07 27.12 -86.88
N THR A 906 -19.35 26.89 -87.16
CA THR A 906 -19.99 25.64 -86.75
C THR A 906 -19.42 24.44 -87.47
N GLU A 907 -19.06 24.54 -88.74
CA GLU A 907 -18.46 23.43 -89.45
C GLU A 907 -17.11 23.00 -88.94
N SER A 908 -16.27 23.95 -88.66
CA SER A 908 -14.95 23.74 -87.99
C SER A 908 -15.12 23.13 -86.63
N LEU A 909 -16.15 23.52 -85.76
CA LEU A 909 -16.46 22.89 -84.50
C LEU A 909 -16.88 21.45 -84.71
N ILE A 910 -17.69 21.16 -85.71
CA ILE A 910 -18.15 19.77 -85.98
C ILE A 910 -16.95 18.90 -86.40
N GLU A 911 -16.08 19.42 -87.31
CA GLU A 911 -14.85 18.72 -87.67
C GLU A 911 -13.90 18.49 -86.46
N ARG A 912 -13.71 19.49 -85.67
CA ARG A 912 -12.90 19.40 -84.45
C ARG A 912 -13.48 18.35 -83.50
N PHE A 913 -14.78 18.37 -83.30
CA PHE A 913 -15.44 17.38 -82.48
C PHE A 913 -15.22 15.94 -82.99
N LYS A 914 -15.44 15.72 -84.25
CA LYS A 914 -15.23 14.40 -84.89
C LYS A 914 -13.78 13.97 -84.80
N ARG A 915 -12.78 14.85 -84.91
CA ARG A 915 -11.37 14.57 -84.71
C ARG A 915 -11.08 14.13 -83.30
N LEU A 916 -11.50 14.91 -82.32
CA LEU A 916 -11.27 14.62 -80.91
C LEU A 916 -11.93 13.28 -80.48
N VAL A 917 -13.13 12.97 -80.99
CA VAL A 917 -13.79 11.70 -80.69
C VAL A 917 -13.08 10.54 -81.42
N THR A 918 -12.58 10.74 -82.62
CA THR A 918 -11.86 9.71 -83.37
C THR A 918 -10.49 9.46 -82.75
N ASP A 919 -9.80 10.46 -82.27
CA ASP A 919 -8.52 10.36 -81.58
C ASP A 919 -8.68 9.61 -80.19
N THR A 920 -9.82 9.83 -79.56
CA THR A 920 -10.08 9.21 -78.22
C THR A 920 -10.60 7.76 -78.38
N TYR A 921 -11.46 7.47 -79.34
CA TYR A 921 -12.18 6.16 -79.43
C TYR A 921 -11.81 5.36 -80.67
N GLY A 922 -10.89 5.82 -81.53
CA GLY A 922 -10.44 5.16 -82.75
C GLY A 922 -11.42 5.21 -83.90
N ALA A 923 -10.91 4.94 -85.15
CA ALA A 923 -11.67 5.03 -86.41
C ALA A 923 -12.83 4.06 -86.60
N ALA A 924 -13.06 3.10 -85.77
CA ALA A 924 -14.03 2.04 -85.82
C ALA A 924 -15.51 2.48 -85.57
N SER A 925 -15.76 3.71 -85.12
CA SER A 925 -17.09 4.20 -84.75
C SER A 925 -17.74 5.11 -85.84
N LYS A 926 -17.63 4.74 -87.13
CA LYS A 926 -18.14 5.54 -88.25
C LYS A 926 -19.65 5.70 -88.33
N SER A 927 -20.44 4.94 -87.55
CA SER A 927 -21.91 5.03 -87.62
C SER A 927 -22.60 5.69 -86.43
N ARG A 928 -22.00 5.67 -85.19
CA ARG A 928 -22.49 6.41 -84.03
C ARG A 928 -21.30 6.75 -83.12
N TYR A 929 -21.03 8.04 -82.95
CA TYR A 929 -20.02 8.47 -81.96
C TYR A 929 -20.52 8.21 -80.53
N PRO A 930 -19.71 7.55 -79.61
CA PRO A 930 -20.09 7.46 -78.25
C PRO A 930 -20.20 8.86 -77.62
N LEU A 931 -21.09 8.99 -76.64
CA LEU A 931 -21.18 10.25 -75.88
C LEU A 931 -19.92 10.44 -75.03
N PRO A 932 -19.13 11.50 -75.28
CA PRO A 932 -17.91 11.69 -74.58
C PRO A 932 -18.17 12.02 -73.10
N PRO A 933 -17.50 11.34 -72.14
CA PRO A 933 -17.60 11.68 -70.70
C PRO A 933 -17.02 13.05 -70.43
N THR A 934 -17.47 13.72 -69.39
CA THR A 934 -16.87 14.97 -68.95
C THR A 934 -15.83 14.67 -67.90
N SER A 935 -14.63 15.28 -67.97
CA SER A 935 -13.59 15.24 -66.96
C SER A 935 -13.79 16.34 -65.91
N GLY A 936 -14.67 17.27 -66.15
CA GLY A 936 -14.83 18.48 -65.39
C GLY A 936 -13.79 19.59 -65.65
N ASN A 937 -12.83 19.31 -66.54
CA ASN A 937 -11.83 20.26 -66.99
C ASN A 937 -12.24 20.80 -68.37
N TRP A 938 -12.89 21.97 -68.37
CA TRP A 938 -13.39 22.57 -69.59
C TRP A 938 -12.25 23.15 -70.45
N ASN A 939 -12.00 22.57 -71.55
CA ASN A 939 -11.00 23.11 -72.49
C ASN A 939 -11.35 22.75 -73.99
N PHE A 940 -10.70 23.41 -74.87
CA PHE A 940 -10.93 23.25 -76.33
C PHE A 940 -10.45 21.88 -76.88
N THR A 941 -9.69 21.08 -76.08
CA THR A 941 -9.23 19.73 -76.50
C THR A 941 -10.13 18.64 -76.00
N GLU A 942 -11.10 18.94 -75.11
CA GLU A 942 -12.05 17.97 -74.60
C GLU A 942 -13.29 17.87 -75.54
N ALA A 943 -13.57 16.68 -76.04
CA ALA A 943 -14.73 16.41 -76.93
C ALA A 943 -16.08 16.80 -76.30
N ASN A 944 -16.24 16.59 -74.95
CA ASN A 944 -17.48 16.96 -74.21
C ASN A 944 -17.68 18.49 -74.23
N THR A 945 -16.64 19.27 -74.05
CA THR A 945 -16.67 20.74 -74.06
C THR A 945 -17.13 21.23 -75.38
N VAL A 946 -16.53 20.75 -76.51
CA VAL A 946 -16.92 21.10 -77.88
C VAL A 946 -18.38 20.67 -78.16
N LEU A 947 -18.79 19.50 -77.67
CA LEU A 947 -20.19 19.02 -77.86
C LEU A 947 -21.19 19.96 -77.16
N ARG A 948 -20.86 20.45 -75.95
CA ARG A 948 -21.71 21.37 -75.22
C ARG A 948 -21.81 22.73 -75.88
N VAL A 949 -20.75 23.25 -76.43
CA VAL A 949 -20.77 24.44 -77.22
C VAL A 949 -21.69 24.23 -78.47
N LEU A 950 -21.58 23.12 -79.15
CA LEU A 950 -22.50 22.76 -80.26
C LEU A 950 -23.96 22.67 -79.84
N CYS A 951 -24.24 22.16 -78.61
CA CYS A 951 -25.58 22.09 -78.03
C CYS A 951 -26.22 23.44 -77.84
N HIS A 952 -25.44 24.48 -77.59
CA HIS A 952 -25.88 25.85 -77.39
C HIS A 952 -25.68 26.72 -78.58
N ARG A 953 -25.19 26.20 -79.75
CA ARG A 953 -24.98 26.97 -81.02
C ARG A 953 -26.32 27.23 -81.71
N HIS A 954 -26.60 28.53 -81.95
CA HIS A 954 -27.78 29.00 -82.69
C HIS A 954 -27.56 28.84 -84.20
N ASP A 955 -27.47 27.62 -84.71
CA ASP A 955 -27.17 27.32 -86.10
C ASP A 955 -27.89 26.00 -86.53
N GLU A 956 -28.43 26.04 -87.76
CA GLU A 956 -29.14 24.90 -88.36
C GLU A 956 -28.21 23.68 -88.55
N ALA A 957 -26.95 23.91 -88.90
CA ALA A 957 -25.92 22.88 -89.12
C ALA A 957 -25.65 22.12 -87.87
N ALA A 958 -25.43 22.83 -86.67
CA ALA A 958 -25.27 22.24 -85.36
C ALA A 958 -26.50 21.43 -84.98
N THR A 959 -27.69 21.98 -85.18
CA THR A 959 -28.96 21.29 -84.83
C THR A 959 -29.14 20.03 -85.64
N ARG A 960 -28.88 20.04 -86.94
CA ARG A 960 -28.96 18.83 -87.86
C ARG A 960 -27.90 17.78 -87.37
N PHE A 961 -26.72 18.17 -87.12
CA PHE A 961 -25.64 17.32 -86.60
C PHE A 961 -26.02 16.62 -85.28
N LEU A 962 -26.46 17.38 -84.28
CA LEU A 962 -26.84 16.86 -82.94
C LEU A 962 -28.04 15.90 -83.02
N LYS A 963 -29.06 16.24 -83.88
CA LYS A 963 -30.21 15.36 -84.08
C LYS A 963 -29.80 14.06 -84.80
N LYS A 964 -28.89 14.13 -85.75
CA LYS A 964 -28.44 12.97 -86.50
C LYS A 964 -27.49 12.08 -85.67
N THR A 965 -26.61 12.65 -84.94
CA THR A 965 -25.54 11.95 -84.24
C THR A 965 -26.02 11.33 -82.91
N TYR A 966 -26.79 12.08 -82.08
CA TYR A 966 -27.21 11.68 -80.76
C TYR A 966 -28.73 11.68 -80.54
N ASN A 967 -29.51 12.15 -81.50
CA ASN A 967 -30.95 12.32 -81.36
C ASN A 967 -31.36 13.19 -80.18
N LEU A 968 -30.58 14.28 -79.92
CA LEU A 968 -30.82 15.14 -78.78
C LEU A 968 -32.15 15.85 -78.86
N PRO A 969 -32.99 15.92 -77.79
CA PRO A 969 -34.26 16.66 -77.78
C PRO A 969 -34.05 18.17 -77.74
N LYS A 970 -35.04 18.96 -78.20
CA LYS A 970 -35.07 20.43 -78.08
C LYS A 970 -35.49 20.95 -76.74
N LYS A 971 -36.16 20.14 -75.98
CA LYS A 971 -36.63 20.44 -74.64
C LYS A 971 -36.51 19.16 -73.75
N LEU A 972 -36.22 19.36 -72.49
CA LEU A 972 -36.24 18.32 -71.49
C LEU A 972 -37.65 17.81 -71.22
#